data_89c6ae75a01d276c799916a53949f68f
#
_entry.id   89c6ae75a01d276c799916a53949f68f
#
_cell.length_a   1.000
_cell.length_b   1.000
_cell.length_c   1.000
_cell.angle_alpha   90.00
_cell.angle_beta   90.00
_cell.angle_gamma   90.00
#
_symmetry.space_group_name_H-M   'P 1'
#
loop_
_entity.id
_entity.type
_entity.pdbx_description
1 polymer ?
#
loop_
_entity_poly.entity_id
_entity_poly.type
_entity_poly.pdbx_seq_one_letter_code
_entity_poly.pdbx_strand_id
1 'polypeptide(L)'
;MTWQRLAQIAIAAFVVIFIGVIAISMRRERAVPPQADPPPRAPGNPQIENPKGGVIDQYQGDKRVLQIKFGKNLVFPDGRVTFSNGVEVTTLRNGRDMIVKAEEADVVSNPNDTKELKTAVFRKNVVLTSGGGLEVKAAEATYDDADGIVRIPGPVEFVKGRTKGSGVGATYDRNREVLWILDQAQLAVMPGPDGKGAVSATSGTAGLARADHYMKLVTRARIDAEGRLIEGDEITVVLTPDDQRMQMLQLRGNSRISGGGPQTMSARDIDLTYAEDGRTLQHAELIEQSVLQLAGTAGAGTKRIAAKTISLGLAPDGSTITALSSNESVQLDLPAENNAPAKRIRSATLVATGSPDGGLRQATFGGKVEYRETQAARRNVAAIDRTARSESLIVDTEPGLGAIQKADFHGNFKFIDSPAVTGEAQRGLYYLARNRIELMPSDGEPGPKAMLNDGKISVSARSINFTLGSRELEAETQVRSTILAKERGGPAAVGAQPGSTGKVPSMLKDNEPVNVTSNRLAYKGELSTATYTGSVNLWQGSETTIKGDTIILDDKNGNLTASGNVSTLMTLDEVSKETGERKRTETAGKSETFVYNDARRLATYASRAQIQGPQGHVTAGKIELFLKPVGANELDHAEAYGSTADLVVFREDTRRATGTHLTYTAADEQYLMVGTPVTTYDDQKDGTCNVGTWSTVQFFRSSVQGTMTGNGISRGNSTNVPGPCSAVKR
;
A
#
# COMPACT_ATOMS: atom_id res chain seq x y z
N MET A 1 13.00 -44.31 -5.95
CA MET A 1 12.42 -43.19 -6.74
C MET A 1 11.53 -42.39 -5.80
N THR A 2 11.83 -41.14 -5.59
CA THR A 2 11.07 -40.27 -4.67
C THR A 2 9.69 -39.97 -5.26
N TRP A 3 8.66 -39.91 -4.44
CA TRP A 3 7.27 -39.64 -4.78
C TRP A 3 7.10 -38.43 -5.70
N GLN A 4 7.97 -37.41 -5.54
CA GLN A 4 8.01 -36.24 -6.40
C GLN A 4 8.32 -36.53 -7.88
N ARG A 5 9.20 -37.53 -8.17
CA ARG A 5 9.49 -37.94 -9.56
C ARG A 5 8.34 -38.71 -10.20
N LEU A 6 7.60 -39.49 -9.42
CA LEU A 6 6.38 -40.16 -9.87
C LEU A 6 5.26 -39.16 -10.18
N ALA A 7 5.09 -38.14 -9.35
CA ALA A 7 4.13 -37.06 -9.59
C ALA A 7 4.47 -36.24 -10.83
N GLN A 8 5.74 -35.92 -11.06
CA GLN A 8 6.19 -35.20 -12.27
C GLN A 8 5.99 -36.03 -13.54
N ILE A 9 6.23 -37.34 -13.49
CA ILE A 9 6.00 -38.23 -14.64
C ILE A 9 4.49 -38.36 -14.92
N ALA A 10 3.66 -38.46 -13.88
CA ALA A 10 2.19 -38.51 -14.02
C ALA A 10 1.62 -37.22 -14.60
N ILE A 11 2.12 -36.07 -14.18
CA ILE A 11 1.71 -34.75 -14.73
C ILE A 11 2.18 -34.61 -16.19
N ALA A 12 3.40 -35.01 -16.51
CA ALA A 12 3.92 -35.00 -17.89
C ALA A 12 3.12 -35.94 -18.82
N ALA A 13 2.77 -37.14 -18.34
CA ALA A 13 1.94 -38.06 -19.09
C ALA A 13 0.51 -37.52 -19.31
N PHE A 14 -0.08 -36.89 -18.28
CA PHE A 14 -1.39 -36.27 -18.37
C PHE A 14 -1.39 -35.10 -19.39
N VAL A 15 -0.36 -34.26 -19.37
CA VAL A 15 -0.21 -33.14 -20.31
C VAL A 15 -0.08 -33.66 -21.75
N VAL A 16 0.70 -34.72 -21.99
CA VAL A 16 0.84 -35.32 -23.32
C VAL A 16 -0.46 -35.96 -23.81
N ILE A 17 -1.20 -36.65 -22.93
CA ILE A 17 -2.52 -37.20 -23.25
C ILE A 17 -3.52 -36.07 -23.53
N PHE A 18 -3.51 -35.03 -22.75
CA PHE A 18 -4.40 -33.87 -22.90
C PHE A 18 -4.13 -33.12 -24.21
N ILE A 19 -2.84 -32.89 -24.56
CA ILE A 19 -2.46 -32.31 -25.85
C ILE A 19 -2.87 -33.24 -27.00
N GLY A 20 -2.72 -34.56 -26.83
CA GLY A 20 -3.18 -35.54 -27.81
C GLY A 20 -4.68 -35.52 -28.06
N VAL A 21 -5.48 -35.40 -26.97
CA VAL A 21 -6.94 -35.28 -27.05
C VAL A 21 -7.35 -33.96 -27.71
N ILE A 22 -6.69 -32.84 -27.37
CA ILE A 22 -6.92 -31.55 -28.04
C ILE A 22 -6.55 -31.61 -29.50
N ALA A 23 -5.40 -32.21 -29.85
CA ALA A 23 -4.98 -32.34 -31.24
C ALA A 23 -5.93 -33.25 -32.05
N ILE A 24 -6.51 -34.27 -31.44
CA ILE A 24 -7.52 -35.14 -32.08
C ILE A 24 -8.86 -34.42 -32.20
N SER A 25 -9.27 -33.65 -31.19
CA SER A 25 -10.51 -32.84 -31.25
C SER A 25 -10.39 -31.71 -32.27
N MET A 26 -9.23 -31.04 -32.33
CA MET A 26 -8.97 -30.03 -33.39
C MET A 26 -8.88 -30.62 -34.79
N ARG A 27 -8.44 -31.86 -34.94
CA ARG A 27 -8.50 -32.54 -36.23
C ARG A 27 -9.92 -32.92 -36.64
N ARG A 28 -10.83 -33.14 -35.70
CA ARG A 28 -12.23 -33.41 -36.00
C ARG A 28 -13.05 -32.17 -36.36
N GLU A 29 -12.58 -30.97 -36.00
CA GLU A 29 -13.23 -29.70 -36.34
C GLU A 29 -12.63 -28.97 -37.56
N ARG A 30 -11.69 -29.56 -38.28
CA ARG A 30 -11.41 -29.08 -39.62
C ARG A 30 -12.64 -29.44 -40.43
N ALA A 31 -13.53 -28.44 -40.53
CA ALA A 31 -14.57 -28.46 -41.56
C ALA A 31 -13.89 -28.87 -42.87
N VAL A 32 -14.24 -30.04 -43.37
CA VAL A 32 -13.94 -30.42 -44.76
C VAL A 32 -14.49 -29.24 -45.57
N PRO A 33 -13.68 -28.53 -46.39
CA PRO A 33 -14.23 -27.52 -47.26
C PRO A 33 -15.37 -28.19 -48.01
N PRO A 34 -16.54 -27.57 -48.14
CA PRO A 34 -17.67 -28.18 -48.83
C PRO A 34 -17.11 -28.65 -50.17
N GLN A 35 -17.16 -29.96 -50.38
CA GLN A 35 -16.81 -30.54 -51.66
C GLN A 35 -17.70 -29.81 -52.66
N ALA A 36 -17.10 -29.08 -53.58
CA ALA A 36 -17.87 -28.36 -54.60
C ALA A 36 -18.87 -29.37 -55.20
N ASP A 37 -20.14 -29.08 -55.05
CA ASP A 37 -21.16 -29.90 -55.66
C ASP A 37 -20.77 -30.13 -57.07
N PRO A 38 -20.92 -31.35 -57.58
CA PRO A 38 -20.69 -31.61 -59.05
C PRO A 38 -21.52 -30.62 -59.82
N PRO A 39 -20.98 -30.07 -60.91
CA PRO A 39 -21.70 -29.05 -61.70
C PRO A 39 -23.12 -29.55 -62.01
N PRO A 40 -24.14 -28.69 -61.88
CA PRO A 40 -25.54 -29.11 -62.06
C PRO A 40 -25.66 -29.78 -63.40
N ARG A 41 -26.05 -31.09 -63.39
CA ARG A 41 -26.38 -31.77 -64.61
C ARG A 41 -27.44 -30.95 -65.30
N ALA A 42 -27.30 -30.78 -66.65
CA ALA A 42 -28.31 -30.09 -67.48
C ALA A 42 -29.69 -30.66 -67.13
N PRO A 43 -30.71 -29.83 -66.93
CA PRO A 43 -32.03 -30.30 -66.54
C PRO A 43 -32.56 -31.19 -67.63
N GLY A 44 -32.77 -32.48 -67.35
CA GLY A 44 -33.51 -33.36 -68.25
C GLY A 44 -34.94 -32.85 -68.44
N ASN A 45 -35.60 -33.20 -69.53
CA ASN A 45 -37.00 -32.83 -69.71
C ASN A 45 -37.84 -33.44 -68.53
N PRO A 46 -38.80 -32.70 -67.95
CA PRO A 46 -39.69 -33.21 -66.97
C PRO A 46 -40.56 -34.33 -67.50
N GLN A 47 -40.78 -35.40 -66.71
CA GLN A 47 -41.67 -36.52 -67.10
C GLN A 47 -43.11 -36.20 -66.75
N ILE A 48 -43.41 -35.44 -65.76
CA ILE A 48 -44.72 -35.05 -65.25
C ILE A 48 -44.73 -33.56 -64.97
N GLU A 49 -45.75 -32.84 -65.47
CA GLU A 49 -46.02 -31.46 -65.12
C GLU A 49 -47.43 -31.32 -64.56
N ASN A 50 -47.57 -30.70 -63.41
CA ASN A 50 -48.87 -30.37 -62.83
C ASN A 50 -48.98 -28.84 -62.66
N PRO A 51 -49.72 -28.16 -63.56
CA PRO A 51 -49.85 -26.71 -63.57
C PRO A 51 -50.90 -26.14 -62.63
N LYS A 52 -51.71 -27.02 -61.95
CA LYS A 52 -52.83 -26.57 -61.11
C LYS A 52 -52.52 -26.45 -59.65
N GLY A 53 -51.30 -26.71 -59.23
CA GLY A 53 -50.88 -26.71 -57.85
C GLY A 53 -51.46 -27.87 -57.03
N GLY A 54 -51.08 -27.94 -55.76
CA GLY A 54 -51.54 -29.02 -54.91
C GLY A 54 -50.98 -28.96 -53.50
N VAL A 55 -51.37 -29.95 -52.75
CA VAL A 55 -50.84 -30.17 -51.37
C VAL A 55 -50.40 -31.63 -51.25
N ILE A 56 -49.21 -31.87 -50.83
CA ILE A 56 -48.67 -33.19 -50.49
C ILE A 56 -48.53 -33.28 -49.00
N ASP A 57 -49.22 -34.22 -48.38
CA ASP A 57 -49.14 -34.54 -46.96
C ASP A 57 -48.44 -35.88 -46.75
N GLN A 58 -47.48 -35.94 -45.82
CA GLN A 58 -46.81 -37.15 -45.39
C GLN A 58 -47.11 -37.40 -43.90
N TYR A 59 -47.47 -38.67 -43.62
CA TYR A 59 -47.82 -39.10 -42.26
C TYR A 59 -46.88 -40.19 -41.77
N GLN A 60 -46.59 -40.14 -40.49
CA GLN A 60 -45.94 -41.22 -39.74
C GLN A 60 -46.89 -41.68 -38.64
N GLY A 61 -47.54 -42.84 -38.90
CA GLY A 61 -48.72 -43.22 -38.17
C GLY A 61 -49.87 -42.24 -38.43
N ASP A 62 -50.56 -41.77 -37.41
CA ASP A 62 -51.64 -40.78 -37.53
C ASP A 62 -51.19 -39.33 -37.47
N LYS A 63 -49.87 -39.08 -37.35
CA LYS A 63 -49.31 -37.70 -37.28
C LYS A 63 -48.77 -37.28 -38.61
N ARG A 64 -49.22 -36.10 -39.10
CA ARG A 64 -48.59 -35.43 -40.26
C ARG A 64 -47.21 -34.95 -39.92
N VAL A 65 -46.17 -35.36 -40.64
CA VAL A 65 -44.76 -35.01 -40.43
C VAL A 65 -44.24 -34.03 -41.48
N LEU A 66 -44.85 -34.01 -42.68
CA LEU A 66 -44.48 -33.09 -43.76
C LEU A 66 -45.74 -32.69 -44.50
N GLN A 67 -45.82 -31.39 -44.87
CA GLN A 67 -46.80 -30.87 -45.84
C GLN A 67 -46.06 -29.98 -46.82
N ILE A 68 -46.28 -30.18 -48.13
CA ILE A 68 -45.76 -29.33 -49.18
C ILE A 68 -46.96 -28.76 -49.95
N LYS A 69 -47.12 -27.43 -49.94
CA LYS A 69 -48.06 -26.68 -50.75
C LYS A 69 -47.34 -26.02 -51.91
N PHE A 70 -47.89 -26.07 -53.12
CA PHE A 70 -47.23 -25.52 -54.31
C PHE A 70 -48.24 -25.06 -55.37
N GLY A 71 -47.86 -24.09 -56.19
CA GLY A 71 -48.66 -23.65 -57.31
C GLY A 71 -48.43 -24.46 -58.60
N LYS A 72 -47.25 -25.04 -58.81
CA LYS A 72 -46.84 -25.88 -59.89
C LYS A 72 -45.79 -26.88 -59.51
N ASN A 73 -45.76 -28.10 -60.00
CA ASN A 73 -44.63 -29.01 -59.83
C ASN A 73 -44.22 -29.68 -61.12
N LEU A 74 -42.93 -30.01 -61.24
CA LEU A 74 -42.28 -30.73 -62.33
C LEU A 74 -41.54 -31.93 -61.73
N VAL A 75 -41.76 -33.13 -62.22
CA VAL A 75 -41.09 -34.36 -61.78
C VAL A 75 -40.08 -34.77 -62.86
N PHE A 76 -38.83 -35.00 -62.45
CA PHE A 76 -37.72 -35.35 -63.31
C PHE A 76 -37.34 -36.85 -63.16
N PRO A 77 -36.72 -37.44 -64.25
CA PRO A 77 -36.33 -38.86 -64.24
C PRO A 77 -35.31 -39.25 -63.18
N ASP A 78 -34.57 -38.29 -62.67
CA ASP A 78 -33.55 -38.47 -61.57
C ASP A 78 -34.17 -38.50 -60.17
N GLY A 79 -35.51 -38.48 -60.08
CA GLY A 79 -36.24 -38.44 -58.79
C GLY A 79 -36.35 -37.05 -58.15
N ARG A 80 -35.83 -36.02 -58.83
CA ARG A 80 -35.98 -34.63 -58.38
C ARG A 80 -37.38 -34.14 -58.75
N VAL A 81 -37.98 -33.40 -57.75
CA VAL A 81 -39.26 -32.71 -57.98
C VAL A 81 -39.04 -31.22 -57.77
N THR A 82 -39.28 -30.41 -58.81
CA THR A 82 -39.25 -28.94 -58.73
C THR A 82 -40.64 -28.40 -58.47
N PHE A 83 -40.84 -27.71 -57.37
CA PHE A 83 -42.06 -26.98 -57.03
C PHE A 83 -41.85 -25.49 -57.34
N SER A 84 -42.87 -24.80 -57.84
CA SER A 84 -42.81 -23.37 -58.15
C SER A 84 -44.17 -22.68 -57.98
N ASN A 85 -44.17 -21.35 -58.22
CA ASN A 85 -45.34 -20.48 -58.04
C ASN A 85 -45.82 -20.43 -56.55
N GLY A 86 -44.91 -20.24 -55.64
CA GLY A 86 -45.17 -20.19 -54.22
C GLY A 86 -45.14 -21.58 -53.60
N VAL A 87 -44.07 -21.89 -52.95
CA VAL A 87 -43.86 -23.16 -52.19
C VAL A 87 -43.90 -22.92 -50.71
N GLU A 88 -44.66 -23.71 -50.00
CA GLU A 88 -44.69 -23.74 -48.57
C GLU A 88 -44.44 -25.17 -48.07
N VAL A 89 -43.33 -25.40 -47.43
CA VAL A 89 -42.97 -26.69 -46.81
C VAL A 89 -43.08 -26.57 -45.30
N THR A 90 -44.02 -27.33 -44.74
CA THR A 90 -44.21 -27.44 -43.29
C THR A 90 -43.72 -28.79 -42.83
N THR A 91 -42.78 -28.82 -41.90
CA THR A 91 -42.29 -30.06 -41.29
C THR A 91 -42.63 -30.03 -39.82
N LEU A 92 -43.24 -31.10 -39.30
CA LEU A 92 -43.50 -31.31 -37.86
C LEU A 92 -42.66 -32.48 -37.38
N ARG A 93 -41.73 -32.24 -36.44
CA ARG A 93 -40.94 -33.31 -35.82
C ARG A 93 -40.78 -33.01 -34.33
N ASN A 94 -41.08 -34.01 -33.50
CA ASN A 94 -40.97 -33.86 -32.05
C ASN A 94 -41.81 -32.69 -31.46
N GLY A 95 -42.99 -32.39 -32.09
CA GLY A 95 -43.87 -31.32 -31.65
C GLY A 95 -43.39 -29.91 -32.04
N ARG A 96 -42.36 -29.81 -32.89
CA ARG A 96 -41.79 -28.54 -33.37
C ARG A 96 -42.05 -28.35 -34.87
N ASP A 97 -42.71 -27.23 -35.18
CA ASP A 97 -42.99 -26.85 -36.55
C ASP A 97 -41.85 -26.00 -37.14
N MET A 98 -41.44 -26.34 -38.37
CA MET A 98 -40.62 -25.50 -39.20
C MET A 98 -41.34 -25.29 -40.55
N ILE A 99 -41.51 -24.04 -40.92
CA ILE A 99 -42.18 -23.66 -42.16
C ILE A 99 -41.14 -22.94 -43.04
N VAL A 100 -40.94 -23.42 -44.26
CA VAL A 100 -40.11 -22.75 -45.24
C VAL A 100 -40.97 -22.34 -46.41
N LYS A 101 -41.01 -21.05 -46.72
CA LYS A 101 -41.66 -20.48 -47.89
C LYS A 101 -40.64 -20.01 -48.91
N ALA A 102 -40.86 -20.25 -50.19
CA ALA A 102 -40.01 -19.79 -51.29
C ALA A 102 -40.83 -19.67 -52.58
N GLU A 103 -40.29 -19.02 -53.64
CA GLU A 103 -40.90 -19.04 -54.91
C GLU A 103 -40.70 -20.37 -55.64
N GLU A 104 -39.54 -21.00 -55.44
CA GLU A 104 -39.15 -22.27 -56.02
C GLU A 104 -38.49 -23.19 -55.03
N ALA A 105 -38.71 -24.51 -55.13
CA ALA A 105 -38.02 -25.52 -54.39
C ALA A 105 -37.72 -26.77 -55.15
N ASP A 106 -36.49 -27.24 -55.18
CA ASP A 106 -36.11 -28.55 -55.70
C ASP A 106 -36.02 -29.54 -54.55
N VAL A 107 -36.82 -30.58 -54.58
CA VAL A 107 -36.88 -31.62 -53.57
C VAL A 107 -36.38 -32.94 -54.12
N VAL A 108 -35.48 -33.59 -53.40
CA VAL A 108 -34.98 -34.93 -53.75
C VAL A 108 -35.42 -35.88 -52.66
N SER A 109 -36.16 -36.93 -53.03
CA SER A 109 -36.62 -37.98 -52.14
C SER A 109 -35.59 -39.12 -52.04
N ASN A 110 -35.69 -39.93 -50.98
CA ASN A 110 -34.88 -41.13 -50.85
C ASN A 110 -35.19 -42.11 -51.98
N PRO A 111 -34.17 -42.64 -52.72
CA PRO A 111 -34.43 -43.57 -53.82
C PRO A 111 -35.11 -44.88 -53.34
N ASN A 112 -34.95 -45.27 -52.13
CA ASN A 112 -35.49 -46.51 -51.56
C ASN A 112 -36.88 -46.30 -50.86
N ASP A 113 -37.22 -45.03 -50.58
CA ASP A 113 -38.52 -44.63 -50.07
C ASP A 113 -38.83 -43.22 -50.55
N THR A 114 -39.60 -43.17 -51.65
CA THR A 114 -39.96 -41.89 -52.30
C THR A 114 -40.84 -40.99 -51.43
N LYS A 115 -41.24 -41.50 -50.25
CA LYS A 115 -41.97 -40.73 -49.23
C LYS A 115 -41.07 -40.01 -48.27
N GLU A 116 -39.75 -40.33 -48.17
CA GLU A 116 -38.82 -39.64 -47.29
C GLU A 116 -38.09 -38.50 -48.03
N LEU A 117 -38.20 -37.30 -47.48
CA LEU A 117 -37.43 -36.14 -47.90
C LEU A 117 -35.95 -36.39 -47.59
N LYS A 118 -35.06 -36.29 -48.58
CA LYS A 118 -33.63 -36.37 -48.39
C LYS A 118 -33.02 -34.98 -48.33
N THR A 119 -33.25 -34.19 -49.37
CA THR A 119 -32.77 -32.80 -49.45
C THR A 119 -33.79 -31.91 -50.12
N ALA A 120 -33.85 -30.62 -49.71
CA ALA A 120 -34.66 -29.61 -50.39
C ALA A 120 -33.81 -28.33 -50.55
N VAL A 121 -33.81 -27.79 -51.79
CA VAL A 121 -33.16 -26.52 -52.12
C VAL A 121 -34.25 -25.51 -52.46
N PHE A 122 -34.34 -24.47 -51.64
CA PHE A 122 -35.31 -23.38 -51.76
C PHE A 122 -34.63 -22.18 -52.43
N ARG A 123 -35.29 -21.50 -53.37
CA ARG A 123 -34.75 -20.34 -54.09
C ARG A 123 -35.80 -19.25 -54.22
N LYS A 124 -35.27 -18.00 -54.20
CA LYS A 124 -36.01 -16.75 -54.36
C LYS A 124 -36.97 -16.50 -53.18
N ASN A 125 -36.73 -15.40 -52.49
CA ASN A 125 -37.55 -14.95 -51.36
C ASN A 125 -37.82 -16.03 -50.31
N VAL A 126 -36.76 -16.74 -49.92
CA VAL A 126 -36.85 -17.80 -48.87
C VAL A 126 -37.14 -17.18 -47.52
N VAL A 127 -38.22 -17.64 -46.88
CA VAL A 127 -38.59 -17.28 -45.51
C VAL A 127 -38.73 -18.56 -44.69
N LEU A 128 -37.84 -18.76 -43.74
CA LEU A 128 -37.91 -19.85 -42.77
C LEU A 128 -38.54 -19.32 -41.48
N THR A 129 -39.56 -19.99 -40.99
CA THR A 129 -40.22 -19.70 -39.72
C THR A 129 -40.12 -20.92 -38.83
N SER A 130 -39.69 -20.77 -37.59
CA SER A 130 -39.61 -21.85 -36.60
C SER A 130 -40.36 -21.47 -35.32
N GLY A 131 -40.69 -22.48 -34.55
CA GLY A 131 -41.35 -22.29 -33.26
C GLY A 131 -40.68 -21.21 -32.38
N GLY A 132 -41.44 -20.41 -31.63
CA GLY A 132 -40.92 -19.31 -30.81
C GLY A 132 -40.66 -18.01 -31.53
N GLY A 133 -41.23 -17.82 -32.75
CA GLY A 133 -41.22 -16.53 -33.45
C GLY A 133 -39.90 -16.18 -34.14
N LEU A 134 -39.05 -17.16 -34.44
CA LEU A 134 -37.89 -16.96 -35.32
C LEU A 134 -38.33 -16.90 -36.76
N GLU A 135 -38.02 -15.83 -37.48
CA GLU A 135 -38.17 -15.66 -38.90
C GLU A 135 -36.80 -15.37 -39.51
N VAL A 136 -36.40 -16.16 -40.53
CA VAL A 136 -35.14 -15.99 -41.26
C VAL A 136 -35.44 -15.78 -42.75
N LYS A 137 -34.86 -14.74 -43.35
CA LYS A 137 -35.01 -14.36 -44.76
C LYS A 137 -33.71 -14.54 -45.51
N ALA A 138 -33.78 -15.14 -46.71
CA ALA A 138 -32.62 -15.35 -47.55
C ALA A 138 -33.02 -15.45 -49.02
N ALA A 139 -32.05 -15.39 -49.93
CA ALA A 139 -32.28 -15.64 -51.34
C ALA A 139 -32.36 -17.14 -51.66
N GLU A 140 -31.58 -17.95 -50.96
CA GLU A 140 -31.48 -19.40 -51.14
C GLU A 140 -31.26 -20.10 -49.81
N ALA A 141 -31.81 -21.32 -49.64
CA ALA A 141 -31.56 -22.18 -48.51
C ALA A 141 -31.61 -23.66 -48.93
N THR A 142 -30.76 -24.47 -48.31
CA THR A 142 -30.73 -25.92 -48.53
C THR A 142 -31.02 -26.62 -47.20
N TYR A 143 -32.01 -27.52 -47.19
CA TYR A 143 -32.31 -28.39 -46.05
C TYR A 143 -31.81 -29.80 -46.33
N ASP A 144 -31.17 -30.42 -45.39
CA ASP A 144 -30.76 -31.82 -45.38
C ASP A 144 -31.43 -32.54 -44.21
N ASP A 145 -32.22 -33.57 -44.47
CA ASP A 145 -32.98 -34.29 -43.44
C ASP A 145 -32.07 -35.23 -42.60
N ALA A 146 -30.94 -35.66 -43.16
CA ALA A 146 -30.02 -36.55 -42.46
C ALA A 146 -29.40 -35.91 -41.24
N ASP A 147 -29.06 -34.63 -41.30
CA ASP A 147 -28.53 -33.85 -40.18
C ASP A 147 -29.54 -32.86 -39.56
N GLY A 148 -30.65 -32.62 -40.26
CA GLY A 148 -31.70 -31.69 -39.83
C GLY A 148 -31.29 -30.22 -39.88
N ILE A 149 -30.28 -29.88 -40.72
CA ILE A 149 -29.72 -28.54 -40.82
C ILE A 149 -30.19 -27.82 -42.08
N VAL A 150 -30.67 -26.59 -41.91
CA VAL A 150 -30.87 -25.63 -43.01
C VAL A 150 -29.57 -24.81 -43.19
N ARG A 151 -29.02 -24.77 -44.40
CA ARG A 151 -27.85 -24.01 -44.80
C ARG A 151 -28.21 -22.88 -45.73
N ILE A 152 -27.76 -21.68 -45.43
CA ILE A 152 -27.97 -20.46 -46.20
C ILE A 152 -26.58 -19.92 -46.60
N PRO A 153 -26.23 -19.97 -47.90
CA PRO A 153 -24.85 -19.59 -48.32
C PRO A 153 -24.62 -18.08 -48.46
N GLY A 154 -25.68 -17.29 -48.64
CA GLY A 154 -25.59 -15.87 -48.96
C GLY A 154 -26.02 -14.94 -47.82
N PRO A 155 -26.35 -13.68 -48.15
CA PRO A 155 -26.88 -12.73 -47.18
C PRO A 155 -28.12 -13.26 -46.49
N VAL A 156 -28.21 -13.02 -45.19
CA VAL A 156 -29.31 -13.50 -44.35
C VAL A 156 -29.74 -12.39 -43.38
N GLU A 157 -31.04 -12.30 -43.18
CA GLU A 157 -31.66 -11.47 -42.14
C GLU A 157 -32.53 -12.34 -41.26
N PHE A 158 -32.59 -12.03 -39.97
CA PHE A 158 -33.51 -12.71 -39.06
C PHE A 158 -34.19 -11.75 -38.08
N VAL A 159 -35.33 -12.16 -37.62
CA VAL A 159 -36.07 -11.48 -36.54
C VAL A 159 -36.54 -12.53 -35.53
N LYS A 160 -36.33 -12.25 -34.24
CA LYS A 160 -36.87 -13.03 -33.13
C LYS A 160 -37.32 -12.09 -32.02
N GLY A 161 -38.59 -11.89 -31.83
CA GLY A 161 -39.12 -10.95 -30.86
C GLY A 161 -38.58 -9.53 -31.11
N ARG A 162 -37.85 -8.98 -30.11
CA ARG A 162 -37.21 -7.65 -30.21
C ARG A 162 -35.84 -7.68 -30.90
N THR A 163 -35.28 -8.87 -31.11
CA THR A 163 -33.94 -9.02 -31.71
C THR A 163 -34.05 -9.12 -33.23
N LYS A 164 -33.29 -8.29 -33.92
CA LYS A 164 -33.05 -8.35 -35.37
C LYS A 164 -31.58 -8.64 -35.63
N GLY A 165 -31.30 -9.36 -36.69
CA GLY A 165 -29.90 -9.58 -37.07
C GLY A 165 -29.74 -9.81 -38.56
N SER A 166 -28.51 -9.67 -39.02
CA SER A 166 -28.08 -9.90 -40.38
C SER A 166 -26.65 -10.39 -40.45
N GLY A 167 -26.27 -10.94 -41.58
CA GLY A 167 -24.90 -11.37 -41.88
C GLY A 167 -24.77 -12.09 -43.18
N VAL A 168 -23.69 -12.83 -43.38
CA VAL A 168 -23.41 -13.60 -44.59
C VAL A 168 -23.20 -15.07 -44.21
N GLY A 169 -24.03 -15.93 -44.83
CA GLY A 169 -24.07 -17.35 -44.49
C GLY A 169 -24.76 -17.62 -43.15
N ALA A 170 -25.60 -18.63 -43.12
CA ALA A 170 -26.21 -19.11 -41.88
C ALA A 170 -26.43 -20.61 -41.90
N THR A 171 -26.50 -21.21 -40.70
CA THR A 171 -27.00 -22.56 -40.47
C THR A 171 -28.07 -22.53 -39.41
N TYR A 172 -29.18 -23.25 -39.65
CA TYR A 172 -30.18 -23.47 -38.62
C TYR A 172 -30.30 -24.97 -38.32
N ASP A 173 -29.88 -25.36 -37.13
CA ASP A 173 -30.07 -26.72 -36.63
C ASP A 173 -31.47 -26.82 -36.02
N ARG A 174 -32.35 -27.54 -36.70
CA ARG A 174 -33.73 -27.76 -36.29
C ARG A 174 -33.84 -28.57 -35.01
N ASN A 175 -32.93 -29.54 -34.81
CA ASN A 175 -33.00 -30.44 -33.65
C ASN A 175 -32.62 -29.73 -32.35
N ARG A 176 -31.66 -28.81 -32.45
CA ARG A 176 -31.15 -28.02 -31.31
C ARG A 176 -31.77 -26.63 -31.22
N GLU A 177 -32.52 -26.20 -32.23
CA GLU A 177 -33.06 -24.83 -32.39
C GLU A 177 -31.95 -23.76 -32.27
N VAL A 178 -30.84 -23.97 -32.97
CA VAL A 178 -29.68 -23.08 -32.98
C VAL A 178 -29.53 -22.46 -34.37
N LEU A 179 -29.58 -21.12 -34.39
CA LEU A 179 -29.24 -20.33 -35.58
C LEU A 179 -27.79 -19.82 -35.41
N TRP A 180 -26.95 -20.14 -36.43
CA TRP A 180 -25.61 -19.54 -36.52
C TRP A 180 -25.54 -18.64 -37.75
N ILE A 181 -25.09 -17.39 -37.57
CA ILE A 181 -24.62 -16.50 -38.64
C ILE A 181 -23.13 -16.71 -38.79
N LEU A 182 -22.64 -16.98 -40.00
CA LEU A 182 -21.28 -17.49 -40.22
C LEU A 182 -20.24 -16.40 -40.44
N ASP A 183 -20.64 -15.23 -40.91
CA ASP A 183 -19.75 -14.10 -41.14
C ASP A 183 -20.50 -12.77 -41.05
N GLN A 184 -19.77 -11.69 -40.67
CA GLN A 184 -20.25 -10.30 -40.62
C GLN A 184 -21.54 -10.14 -39.80
N ALA A 185 -21.65 -10.87 -38.68
CA ALA A 185 -22.85 -10.86 -37.88
C ALA A 185 -23.11 -9.48 -37.24
N GLN A 186 -24.30 -8.97 -37.46
CA GLN A 186 -24.83 -7.75 -36.86
C GLN A 186 -26.13 -8.07 -36.14
N LEU A 187 -26.26 -7.64 -34.90
CA LEU A 187 -27.43 -7.85 -34.10
C LEU A 187 -27.90 -6.52 -33.49
N ALA A 188 -29.21 -6.35 -33.39
CA ALA A 188 -29.83 -5.21 -32.76
C ALA A 188 -31.02 -5.66 -31.93
N VAL A 189 -31.05 -5.32 -30.65
CA VAL A 189 -32.20 -5.47 -29.76
C VAL A 189 -32.92 -4.12 -29.70
N MET A 190 -34.16 -4.10 -30.12
CA MET A 190 -35.00 -2.91 -30.12
C MET A 190 -35.36 -2.49 -28.70
N PRO A 191 -35.49 -1.18 -28.41
CA PRO A 191 -35.87 -0.72 -27.08
C PRO A 191 -37.20 -1.33 -26.62
N GLY A 192 -37.33 -1.46 -25.28
CA GLY A 192 -38.58 -1.88 -24.66
C GLY A 192 -39.68 -0.83 -24.75
N PRO A 193 -40.89 -1.12 -24.21
CA PRO A 193 -41.96 -0.16 -24.14
C PRO A 193 -41.62 1.11 -23.35
N ASP A 194 -40.62 1.01 -22.43
CA ASP A 194 -40.06 2.10 -21.63
C ASP A 194 -38.99 2.94 -22.33
N GLY A 195 -38.74 2.64 -23.64
CA GLY A 195 -37.70 3.29 -24.44
C GLY A 195 -36.27 2.89 -24.11
N LYS A 196 -36.06 1.94 -23.18
CA LYS A 196 -34.76 1.50 -22.71
C LYS A 196 -34.38 0.10 -23.19
N GLY A 197 -33.12 -0.29 -22.97
CA GLY A 197 -32.63 -1.63 -23.29
C GLY A 197 -32.37 -1.83 -24.77
N ALA A 198 -32.05 -0.76 -25.52
CA ALA A 198 -31.49 -0.86 -26.86
C ALA A 198 -30.07 -1.40 -26.80
N VAL A 199 -29.78 -2.41 -27.64
CA VAL A 199 -28.44 -3.01 -27.72
C VAL A 199 -28.08 -3.18 -29.17
N SER A 200 -26.85 -2.84 -29.58
CA SER A 200 -26.27 -3.23 -30.86
C SER A 200 -25.07 -4.12 -30.63
N ALA A 201 -24.90 -5.13 -31.47
CA ALA A 201 -23.74 -6.02 -31.38
C ALA A 201 -23.20 -6.37 -32.76
N THR A 202 -21.91 -6.55 -32.86
CA THR A 202 -21.20 -6.96 -34.05
C THR A 202 -20.16 -8.02 -33.72
N SER A 203 -19.98 -8.99 -34.63
CA SER A 203 -18.96 -10.04 -34.50
C SER A 203 -18.64 -10.68 -35.83
N GLY A 204 -17.61 -11.50 -35.94
CA GLY A 204 -17.41 -12.35 -37.09
C GLY A 204 -18.55 -13.34 -37.23
N THR A 205 -18.84 -14.12 -36.19
CA THR A 205 -19.95 -15.09 -36.18
C THR A 205 -20.86 -14.86 -34.99
N ALA A 206 -22.15 -15.22 -35.11
CA ALA A 206 -23.11 -15.15 -33.99
C ALA A 206 -23.99 -16.40 -33.95
N GLY A 207 -24.18 -16.96 -32.76
CA GLY A 207 -25.06 -18.10 -32.47
C GLY A 207 -26.20 -17.69 -31.55
N LEU A 208 -27.42 -18.14 -31.88
CA LEU A 208 -28.60 -18.00 -31.07
C LEU A 208 -29.14 -19.40 -30.75
N ALA A 209 -28.93 -19.88 -29.54
CA ALA A 209 -29.36 -21.21 -29.10
C ALA A 209 -30.55 -21.07 -28.15
N ARG A 210 -31.73 -21.44 -28.62
CA ARG A 210 -32.97 -21.32 -27.85
C ARG A 210 -33.08 -22.39 -26.77
N ALA A 211 -32.79 -23.64 -27.14
CA ALA A 211 -32.92 -24.76 -26.21
C ALA A 211 -31.95 -24.67 -25.01
N ASP A 212 -30.83 -24.01 -25.23
CA ASP A 212 -29.75 -23.85 -24.22
C ASP A 212 -29.74 -22.44 -23.63
N HIS A 213 -30.71 -21.58 -23.96
CA HIS A 213 -30.89 -20.21 -23.43
C HIS A 213 -29.64 -19.32 -23.47
N TYR A 214 -28.85 -19.35 -24.55
CA TYR A 214 -27.70 -18.49 -24.72
C TYR A 214 -27.63 -17.85 -26.12
N MET A 215 -26.96 -16.70 -26.15
CA MET A 215 -26.49 -16.05 -27.36
C MET A 215 -24.97 -15.97 -27.31
N LYS A 216 -24.31 -16.29 -28.43
CA LYS A 216 -22.85 -16.30 -28.50
C LYS A 216 -22.37 -15.46 -29.69
N LEU A 217 -21.43 -14.58 -29.46
CA LEU A 217 -20.73 -13.75 -30.41
C LEU A 217 -19.26 -14.17 -30.44
N VAL A 218 -18.68 -14.44 -31.58
CA VAL A 218 -17.31 -14.94 -31.70
C VAL A 218 -16.55 -14.13 -32.74
N THR A 219 -15.27 -13.98 -32.54
CA THR A 219 -14.34 -13.21 -33.39
C THR A 219 -14.61 -11.70 -33.31
N ARG A 220 -13.81 -11.02 -32.47
CA ARG A 220 -13.90 -9.57 -32.26
C ARG A 220 -15.32 -9.11 -31.93
N ALA A 221 -15.89 -9.79 -30.95
CA ALA A 221 -17.24 -9.48 -30.49
C ALA A 221 -17.29 -8.11 -29.81
N ARG A 222 -18.29 -7.32 -30.15
CA ARG A 222 -18.53 -5.99 -29.61
C ARG A 222 -20.01 -5.79 -29.36
N ILE A 223 -20.36 -5.32 -28.18
CA ILE A 223 -21.72 -4.96 -27.78
C ILE A 223 -21.70 -3.50 -27.34
N ASP A 224 -22.62 -2.71 -27.85
CA ASP A 224 -22.92 -1.36 -27.35
C ASP A 224 -24.32 -1.38 -26.72
N ALA A 225 -24.38 -1.11 -25.43
CA ALA A 225 -25.60 -1.12 -24.65
C ALA A 225 -25.68 0.17 -23.83
N GLU A 226 -26.54 1.10 -24.21
CA GLU A 226 -26.80 2.36 -23.48
C GLU A 226 -25.50 3.17 -23.22
N GLY A 227 -24.58 3.23 -24.21
CA GLY A 227 -23.30 3.93 -24.09
C GLY A 227 -22.21 3.14 -23.35
N ARG A 228 -22.50 1.92 -22.91
CA ARG A 228 -21.50 0.98 -22.40
C ARG A 228 -20.99 0.10 -23.53
N LEU A 229 -19.69 0.17 -23.79
CA LEU A 229 -18.99 -0.63 -24.76
C LEU A 229 -18.38 -1.87 -24.12
N ILE A 230 -18.75 -3.05 -24.61
CA ILE A 230 -18.30 -4.36 -24.16
C ILE A 230 -17.59 -5.04 -25.34
N GLU A 231 -16.35 -5.45 -25.16
CA GLU A 231 -15.48 -6.01 -26.19
C GLU A 231 -14.79 -7.28 -25.69
N GLY A 232 -14.62 -8.25 -26.58
CA GLY A 232 -13.90 -9.50 -26.33
C GLY A 232 -13.69 -10.29 -27.60
N ASP A 233 -12.86 -11.32 -27.58
CA ASP A 233 -12.72 -12.22 -28.71
C ASP A 233 -13.99 -13.09 -28.86
N GLU A 234 -14.59 -13.45 -27.71
CA GLU A 234 -15.85 -14.17 -27.61
C GLU A 234 -16.70 -13.56 -26.49
N ILE A 235 -18.01 -13.40 -26.75
CA ILE A 235 -18.99 -12.96 -25.74
C ILE A 235 -20.15 -13.95 -25.73
N THR A 236 -20.48 -14.51 -24.57
CA THR A 236 -21.65 -15.37 -24.34
C THR A 236 -22.61 -14.68 -23.40
N VAL A 237 -23.84 -14.47 -23.86
CA VAL A 237 -24.97 -13.97 -23.06
C VAL A 237 -25.80 -15.17 -22.64
N VAL A 238 -25.86 -15.44 -21.33
CA VAL A 238 -26.73 -16.48 -20.77
C VAL A 238 -28.05 -15.84 -20.33
N LEU A 239 -29.15 -16.43 -20.77
CA LEU A 239 -30.49 -15.92 -20.54
C LEU A 239 -31.23 -16.76 -19.49
N THR A 240 -32.29 -16.20 -18.95
CA THR A 240 -33.26 -16.96 -18.12
C THR A 240 -34.00 -18.01 -18.97
N PRO A 241 -34.60 -19.07 -18.36
CA PRO A 241 -35.32 -20.11 -19.09
C PRO A 241 -36.49 -19.60 -19.95
N ASP A 242 -37.00 -18.41 -19.68
CA ASP A 242 -38.02 -17.73 -20.49
C ASP A 242 -37.45 -16.91 -21.66
N ASP A 243 -36.13 -16.90 -21.85
CA ASP A 243 -35.38 -16.09 -22.82
C ASP A 243 -35.61 -14.56 -22.69
N GLN A 244 -36.13 -14.08 -21.55
CA GLN A 244 -36.56 -12.69 -21.41
C GLN A 244 -35.49 -11.81 -20.74
N ARG A 245 -34.64 -12.38 -19.89
CA ARG A 245 -33.74 -11.63 -19.04
C ARG A 245 -32.31 -12.21 -19.10
N MET A 246 -31.33 -11.35 -18.96
CA MET A 246 -29.95 -11.76 -18.88
C MET A 246 -29.59 -12.20 -17.46
N GLN A 247 -28.99 -13.38 -17.30
CA GLN A 247 -28.44 -13.88 -16.05
C GLN A 247 -26.97 -13.62 -15.93
N MET A 248 -26.20 -13.89 -17.00
CA MET A 248 -24.77 -13.80 -17.01
C MET A 248 -24.26 -13.32 -18.36
N LEU A 249 -23.17 -12.56 -18.33
CA LEU A 249 -22.43 -12.18 -19.51
C LEU A 249 -20.97 -12.63 -19.32
N GLN A 250 -20.51 -13.49 -20.23
CA GLN A 250 -19.16 -14.04 -20.17
C GLN A 250 -18.35 -13.53 -21.38
N LEU A 251 -17.24 -12.87 -21.09
CA LEU A 251 -16.29 -12.39 -22.08
C LEU A 251 -15.03 -13.26 -22.00
N ARG A 252 -14.50 -13.66 -23.15
CA ARG A 252 -13.28 -14.46 -23.24
C ARG A 252 -12.33 -13.85 -24.27
N GLY A 253 -11.06 -13.71 -23.85
CA GLY A 253 -9.99 -13.14 -24.66
C GLY A 253 -10.11 -11.63 -24.86
N ASN A 254 -9.08 -10.87 -24.47
CA ASN A 254 -8.99 -9.41 -24.66
C ASN A 254 -10.23 -8.64 -24.19
N SER A 255 -10.78 -9.07 -23.04
CA SER A 255 -12.06 -8.57 -22.54
C SER A 255 -11.94 -7.15 -21.99
N ARG A 256 -12.86 -6.28 -22.41
CA ARG A 256 -12.91 -4.89 -21.96
C ARG A 256 -14.35 -4.39 -21.85
N ILE A 257 -14.60 -3.62 -20.79
CA ILE A 257 -15.86 -2.91 -20.57
C ILE A 257 -15.54 -1.45 -20.26
N SER A 258 -16.11 -0.54 -21.02
CA SER A 258 -15.88 0.91 -20.88
C SER A 258 -17.15 1.71 -21.19
N GLY A 259 -17.21 2.95 -20.75
CA GLY A 259 -18.39 3.82 -20.92
C GLY A 259 -19.57 3.42 -20.02
N GLY A 260 -20.65 4.19 -20.05
CA GLY A 260 -21.88 3.92 -19.28
C GLY A 260 -21.75 4.03 -17.76
N GLY A 261 -20.60 4.50 -17.21
CA GLY A 261 -20.35 4.63 -15.79
C GLY A 261 -18.92 5.08 -15.47
N PRO A 262 -18.63 5.30 -14.19
CA PRO A 262 -17.31 5.78 -13.74
C PRO A 262 -16.20 4.71 -13.77
N GLN A 263 -16.51 3.50 -14.21
CA GLN A 263 -15.63 2.34 -14.11
C GLN A 263 -15.24 1.83 -15.48
N THR A 264 -13.98 1.44 -15.66
CA THR A 264 -13.49 0.68 -16.82
C THR A 264 -12.85 -0.60 -16.30
N MET A 265 -13.20 -1.71 -16.90
CA MET A 265 -12.70 -3.05 -16.57
C MET A 265 -11.99 -3.64 -17.77
N SER A 266 -10.86 -4.28 -17.56
CA SER A 266 -10.19 -5.08 -18.58
C SER A 266 -9.49 -6.28 -17.97
N ALA A 267 -9.52 -7.40 -18.65
CA ALA A 267 -8.88 -8.65 -18.25
C ALA A 267 -8.73 -9.57 -19.47
N ARG A 268 -8.08 -10.73 -19.30
CA ARG A 268 -8.20 -11.77 -20.33
C ARG A 268 -9.66 -12.20 -20.44
N ASP A 269 -10.29 -12.55 -19.31
CA ASP A 269 -11.68 -12.99 -19.25
C ASP A 269 -12.45 -12.16 -18.22
N ILE A 270 -13.74 -11.90 -18.47
CA ILE A 270 -14.64 -11.20 -17.54
C ILE A 270 -15.96 -11.93 -17.46
N ASP A 271 -16.42 -12.22 -16.25
CA ASP A 271 -17.75 -12.77 -16.00
C ASP A 271 -18.58 -11.74 -15.20
N LEU A 272 -19.77 -11.42 -15.71
CA LEU A 272 -20.72 -10.52 -15.10
C LEU A 272 -21.99 -11.27 -14.72
N THR A 273 -22.44 -11.13 -13.49
CA THR A 273 -23.69 -11.72 -13.01
C THR A 273 -24.70 -10.63 -12.70
N TYR A 274 -25.90 -10.79 -13.21
CA TYR A 274 -26.99 -9.83 -13.10
C TYR A 274 -28.03 -10.26 -12.08
N ALA A 275 -28.76 -9.30 -11.54
CA ALA A 275 -29.91 -9.54 -10.67
C ALA A 275 -31.06 -10.20 -11.45
N GLU A 276 -32.11 -10.60 -10.73
CA GLU A 276 -33.31 -11.20 -11.34
C GLU A 276 -34.02 -10.29 -12.35
N ASP A 277 -33.79 -8.98 -12.29
CA ASP A 277 -34.32 -8.02 -13.28
C ASP A 277 -33.63 -8.12 -14.64
N GLY A 278 -32.49 -8.84 -14.71
CA GLY A 278 -31.67 -9.01 -15.92
C GLY A 278 -30.96 -7.75 -16.41
N ARG A 279 -30.87 -6.71 -15.59
CA ARG A 279 -30.27 -5.39 -15.93
C ARG A 279 -29.27 -4.90 -14.90
N THR A 280 -29.56 -5.11 -13.61
CA THR A 280 -28.73 -4.65 -12.50
C THR A 280 -27.54 -5.57 -12.32
N LEU A 281 -26.32 -5.06 -12.52
CA LEU A 281 -25.09 -5.81 -12.27
C LEU A 281 -24.91 -6.02 -10.76
N GLN A 282 -24.78 -7.27 -10.32
CA GLN A 282 -24.56 -7.64 -8.93
C GLN A 282 -23.12 -8.02 -8.63
N HIS A 283 -22.48 -8.72 -9.59
CA HIS A 283 -21.14 -9.23 -9.40
C HIS A 283 -20.36 -9.17 -10.70
N ALA A 284 -19.06 -8.86 -10.60
CA ALA A 284 -18.13 -8.93 -11.72
C ALA A 284 -16.85 -9.64 -11.29
N GLU A 285 -16.39 -10.58 -12.09
CA GLU A 285 -15.14 -11.29 -11.90
C GLU A 285 -14.23 -11.08 -13.11
N LEU A 286 -13.07 -10.50 -12.86
CA LEU A 286 -12.02 -10.25 -13.84
C LEU A 286 -10.92 -11.31 -13.62
N ILE A 287 -10.58 -12.04 -14.66
CA ILE A 287 -9.71 -13.21 -14.59
C ILE A 287 -8.51 -13.01 -15.52
N GLU A 288 -7.33 -13.09 -14.93
CA GLU A 288 -6.00 -12.85 -15.51
C GLU A 288 -5.80 -11.48 -16.17
N GLN A 289 -4.67 -10.88 -15.83
CA GLN A 289 -4.29 -9.53 -16.29
C GLN A 289 -5.35 -8.47 -15.96
N SER A 290 -6.00 -8.64 -14.83
CA SER A 290 -7.15 -7.84 -14.43
C SER A 290 -6.76 -6.41 -14.10
N VAL A 291 -7.49 -5.46 -14.65
CA VAL A 291 -7.36 -4.03 -14.36
C VAL A 291 -8.74 -3.41 -14.17
N LEU A 292 -8.94 -2.80 -13.03
CA LEU A 292 -10.08 -1.96 -12.71
C LEU A 292 -9.62 -0.50 -12.65
N GLN A 293 -10.25 0.37 -13.42
CA GLN A 293 -10.04 1.82 -13.35
C GLN A 293 -11.30 2.48 -12.81
N LEU A 294 -11.14 3.34 -11.82
CA LEU A 294 -12.21 4.12 -11.23
C LEU A 294 -11.95 5.60 -11.54
N ALA A 295 -12.92 6.28 -12.10
CA ALA A 295 -12.82 7.71 -12.33
C ALA A 295 -12.66 8.45 -10.98
N GLY A 296 -11.76 9.41 -10.91
CA GLY A 296 -11.66 10.32 -9.77
C GLY A 296 -12.82 11.32 -9.78
N THR A 297 -12.98 12.03 -8.66
CA THR A 297 -13.86 13.23 -8.59
C THR A 297 -13.37 14.28 -9.57
N ALA A 298 -14.21 15.24 -9.94
CA ALA A 298 -13.89 16.25 -10.95
C ALA A 298 -12.53 16.93 -10.70
N GLY A 299 -11.57 16.75 -11.61
CA GLY A 299 -10.19 17.24 -11.50
C GLY A 299 -9.18 16.25 -10.89
N ALA A 300 -9.62 15.11 -10.37
CA ALA A 300 -8.76 14.06 -9.86
C ALA A 300 -8.43 13.04 -10.96
N GLY A 301 -7.23 12.47 -10.89
CA GLY A 301 -6.80 11.43 -11.82
C GLY A 301 -7.54 10.10 -11.63
N THR A 302 -7.40 9.20 -12.58
CA THR A 302 -8.01 7.87 -12.51
C THR A 302 -7.26 6.96 -11.53
N LYS A 303 -7.97 6.35 -10.59
CA LYS A 303 -7.46 5.31 -9.71
C LYS A 303 -7.38 3.98 -10.46
N ARG A 304 -6.34 3.21 -10.23
CA ARG A 304 -6.10 1.96 -10.94
C ARG A 304 -5.79 0.83 -9.97
N ILE A 305 -6.54 -0.27 -10.09
CA ILE A 305 -6.25 -1.53 -9.39
C ILE A 305 -5.87 -2.56 -10.45
N ALA A 306 -4.72 -3.19 -10.29
CA ALA A 306 -4.27 -4.29 -11.13
C ALA A 306 -3.96 -5.51 -10.29
N ALA A 307 -4.34 -6.69 -10.77
CA ALA A 307 -4.08 -7.96 -10.10
C ALA A 307 -4.21 -9.12 -11.10
N LYS A 308 -3.92 -10.34 -10.68
CA LYS A 308 -4.23 -11.52 -11.50
C LYS A 308 -5.74 -11.70 -11.60
N THR A 309 -6.45 -11.63 -10.46
CA THR A 309 -7.92 -11.70 -10.42
C THR A 309 -8.48 -10.56 -9.57
N ILE A 310 -9.63 -10.03 -10.00
CA ILE A 310 -10.39 -9.02 -9.26
C ILE A 310 -11.86 -9.44 -9.26
N SER A 311 -12.43 -9.56 -8.06
CA SER A 311 -13.85 -9.85 -7.85
C SER A 311 -14.51 -8.63 -7.22
N LEU A 312 -15.66 -8.23 -7.76
CA LEU A 312 -16.42 -7.05 -7.36
C LEU A 312 -17.84 -7.44 -6.96
N GLY A 313 -18.29 -6.96 -5.81
CA GLY A 313 -19.69 -6.95 -5.43
C GLY A 313 -20.27 -5.54 -5.52
N LEU A 314 -21.43 -5.40 -6.13
CA LEU A 314 -22.08 -4.11 -6.35
C LEU A 314 -23.34 -3.97 -5.48
N ALA A 315 -23.70 -2.73 -5.20
CA ALA A 315 -24.95 -2.38 -4.54
C ALA A 315 -26.15 -2.62 -5.47
N PRO A 316 -27.41 -2.58 -4.95
CA PRO A 316 -28.62 -2.71 -5.78
C PRO A 316 -28.80 -1.63 -6.85
N ASP A 317 -27.99 -0.57 -6.85
CA ASP A 317 -27.95 0.44 -7.93
C ASP A 317 -27.19 -0.05 -9.17
N GLY A 318 -26.52 -1.21 -9.11
CA GLY A 318 -25.74 -1.81 -10.19
C GLY A 318 -24.46 -1.06 -10.55
N SER A 319 -24.05 -0.06 -9.76
CA SER A 319 -22.93 0.82 -10.07
C SER A 319 -21.96 1.05 -8.89
N THR A 320 -22.46 1.12 -7.68
CA THR A 320 -21.63 1.35 -6.48
C THR A 320 -20.95 0.05 -6.03
N ILE A 321 -19.61 0.03 -6.03
CA ILE A 321 -18.83 -1.10 -5.56
C ILE A 321 -18.86 -1.12 -4.02
N THR A 322 -19.39 -2.17 -3.42
CA THR A 322 -19.48 -2.36 -1.95
C THR A 322 -18.49 -3.38 -1.43
N ALA A 323 -18.02 -4.27 -2.26
CA ALA A 323 -17.00 -5.26 -1.94
C ALA A 323 -16.01 -5.42 -3.11
N LEU A 324 -14.75 -5.58 -2.80
CA LEU A 324 -13.70 -5.87 -3.76
C LEU A 324 -12.73 -6.85 -3.14
N SER A 325 -12.38 -7.90 -3.86
CA SER A 325 -11.28 -8.79 -3.51
C SER A 325 -10.36 -8.98 -4.71
N SER A 326 -9.05 -9.04 -4.46
CA SER A 326 -8.05 -9.24 -5.49
C SER A 326 -6.94 -10.14 -4.99
N ASN A 327 -6.44 -11.00 -5.85
CA ASN A 327 -5.41 -11.96 -5.53
C ASN A 327 -4.28 -11.93 -6.54
N GLU A 328 -3.08 -12.21 -6.05
CA GLU A 328 -1.80 -12.29 -6.75
C GLU A 328 -1.41 -11.00 -7.49
N SER A 329 -0.22 -10.51 -7.15
CA SER A 329 0.39 -9.34 -7.79
C SER A 329 -0.48 -8.07 -7.76
N VAL A 330 -1.13 -7.82 -6.64
CA VAL A 330 -2.00 -6.65 -6.47
C VAL A 330 -1.18 -5.36 -6.49
N GLN A 331 -1.64 -4.39 -7.28
CA GLN A 331 -1.14 -3.03 -7.28
C GLN A 331 -2.32 -2.05 -7.31
N LEU A 332 -2.38 -1.16 -6.31
CA LEU A 332 -3.28 0.00 -6.28
C LEU A 332 -2.45 1.26 -6.55
N ASP A 333 -2.81 2.01 -7.58
CA ASP A 333 -2.27 3.32 -7.90
C ASP A 333 -3.33 4.40 -7.63
N LEU A 334 -3.02 5.33 -6.74
CA LEU A 334 -3.80 6.52 -6.45
C LEU A 334 -3.04 7.74 -6.98
N PRO A 335 -3.62 8.51 -7.91
CA PRO A 335 -2.96 9.70 -8.46
C PRO A 335 -2.77 10.79 -7.42
N ALA A 336 -1.91 11.75 -7.71
CA ALA A 336 -1.77 12.95 -6.89
C ALA A 336 -3.06 13.79 -6.98
N GLU A 337 -3.61 14.18 -5.84
CA GLU A 337 -4.83 14.99 -5.74
C GLU A 337 -4.65 16.12 -4.72
N ASN A 338 -5.17 17.30 -4.98
CA ASN A 338 -5.25 18.42 -4.01
C ASN A 338 -3.94 18.65 -3.22
N ASN A 339 -2.79 18.68 -3.89
CA ASN A 339 -1.46 18.74 -3.29
C ASN A 339 -1.01 17.50 -2.48
N ALA A 340 -1.83 16.46 -2.36
CA ALA A 340 -1.40 15.19 -1.80
C ALA A 340 -0.51 14.42 -2.79
N PRO A 341 0.56 13.74 -2.33
CA PRO A 341 1.42 12.95 -3.18
C PRO A 341 0.68 11.76 -3.80
N ALA A 342 1.13 11.33 -4.99
CA ALA A 342 0.68 10.08 -5.57
C ALA A 342 1.09 8.91 -4.68
N LYS A 343 0.22 7.90 -4.59
CA LYS A 343 0.44 6.71 -3.74
C LYS A 343 0.36 5.44 -4.56
N ARG A 344 1.23 4.50 -4.24
CA ARG A 344 1.21 3.14 -4.79
C ARG A 344 1.28 2.14 -3.66
N ILE A 345 0.39 1.14 -3.70
CA ILE A 345 0.40 0.02 -2.76
C ILE A 345 0.53 -1.27 -3.55
N ARG A 346 1.49 -2.11 -3.19
CA ARG A 346 1.68 -3.46 -3.73
C ARG A 346 1.53 -4.49 -2.63
N SER A 347 0.90 -5.62 -2.95
CA SER A 347 0.66 -6.73 -2.01
C SER A 347 0.37 -8.02 -2.76
N ALA A 348 0.24 -9.12 -2.03
CA ALA A 348 -0.25 -10.37 -2.60
C ALA A 348 -1.78 -10.38 -2.71
N THR A 349 -2.48 -9.81 -1.72
CA THR A 349 -3.95 -9.78 -1.65
C THR A 349 -4.47 -8.41 -1.29
N LEU A 350 -5.70 -8.12 -1.73
CA LEU A 350 -6.48 -6.94 -1.34
C LEU A 350 -7.92 -7.37 -1.08
N VAL A 351 -8.46 -6.94 0.05
CA VAL A 351 -9.89 -7.02 0.36
C VAL A 351 -10.36 -5.63 0.76
N ALA A 352 -11.35 -5.11 0.07
CA ALA A 352 -11.95 -3.81 0.40
C ALA A 352 -13.45 -3.95 0.62
N THR A 353 -13.96 -3.23 1.59
CA THR A 353 -15.35 -3.24 2.02
C THR A 353 -15.90 -1.83 2.13
N GLY A 354 -17.20 -1.72 1.95
CA GLY A 354 -17.91 -0.45 2.02
C GLY A 354 -19.40 -0.59 2.23
N SER A 355 -20.15 0.44 1.87
CA SER A 355 -21.60 0.49 2.03
C SER A 355 -22.29 0.89 0.72
N PRO A 356 -23.57 0.56 0.53
CA PRO A 356 -24.31 0.98 -0.67
C PRO A 356 -24.32 2.48 -0.92
N ASP A 357 -24.37 3.29 0.14
CA ASP A 357 -24.47 4.76 0.04
C ASP A 357 -23.12 5.45 -0.17
N GLY A 358 -22.01 4.80 0.19
CA GLY A 358 -20.68 5.43 0.18
C GLY A 358 -19.61 4.68 -0.59
N GLY A 359 -19.92 3.50 -1.11
CA GLY A 359 -18.92 2.64 -1.76
C GLY A 359 -17.83 2.16 -0.78
N LEU A 360 -16.68 1.78 -1.32
CA LEU A 360 -15.56 1.24 -0.55
C LEU A 360 -14.96 2.31 0.38
N ARG A 361 -14.72 1.95 1.65
CA ARG A 361 -14.15 2.85 2.69
C ARG A 361 -12.95 2.29 3.41
N GLN A 362 -12.82 0.99 3.48
CA GLN A 362 -11.70 0.32 4.12
C GLN A 362 -11.10 -0.70 3.16
N ALA A 363 -9.77 -0.79 3.14
CA ALA A 363 -9.06 -1.77 2.35
C ALA A 363 -7.95 -2.43 3.17
N THR A 364 -7.89 -3.75 3.13
CA THR A 364 -6.88 -4.58 3.79
C THR A 364 -5.99 -5.22 2.72
N PHE A 365 -4.70 -4.94 2.80
CA PHE A 365 -3.67 -5.51 1.96
C PHE A 365 -2.89 -6.55 2.75
N GLY A 366 -2.64 -7.71 2.15
CA GLY A 366 -1.92 -8.82 2.79
C GLY A 366 -0.75 -9.33 1.94
N GLY A 367 0.27 -9.89 2.64
CA GLY A 367 1.40 -10.55 2.03
C GLY A 367 2.44 -9.61 1.44
N LYS A 368 3.43 -9.22 2.26
CA LYS A 368 4.58 -8.36 1.87
C LYS A 368 4.15 -7.04 1.23
N VAL A 369 3.48 -6.22 2.00
CA VAL A 369 2.98 -4.92 1.55
C VAL A 369 4.14 -3.95 1.32
N GLU A 370 4.12 -3.27 0.19
CA GLU A 370 4.95 -2.10 -0.10
C GLU A 370 4.04 -0.90 -0.41
N TYR A 371 4.13 0.11 0.41
CA TYR A 371 3.46 1.41 0.25
C TYR A 371 4.49 2.45 -0.16
N ARG A 372 4.21 3.27 -1.17
CA ARG A 372 5.08 4.35 -1.61
C ARG A 372 4.30 5.62 -1.89
N GLU A 373 4.81 6.76 -1.41
CA GLU A 373 4.34 8.11 -1.74
C GLU A 373 5.39 8.83 -2.56
N THR A 374 4.97 9.48 -3.65
CA THR A 374 5.88 10.24 -4.50
C THR A 374 5.27 11.58 -4.90
N GLN A 375 6.09 12.63 -4.81
CA GLN A 375 5.76 13.98 -5.31
C GLN A 375 7.02 14.62 -5.88
N ALA A 376 6.92 15.13 -7.09
CA ALA A 376 8.01 15.88 -7.68
C ALA A 376 8.18 17.26 -6.99
N ALA A 377 9.42 17.74 -6.90
CA ALA A 377 9.68 19.09 -6.42
C ALA A 377 8.96 20.13 -7.30
N ARG A 378 8.35 21.10 -6.66
CA ARG A 378 7.72 22.28 -7.31
C ARG A 378 8.22 23.54 -6.60
N ARG A 379 7.91 24.74 -7.16
CA ARG A 379 8.24 26.01 -6.52
C ARG A 379 7.65 26.03 -5.11
N ASN A 380 8.47 26.10 -4.08
CA ASN A 380 8.14 26.07 -2.65
C ASN A 380 7.56 24.75 -2.08
N VAL A 381 7.68 23.63 -2.82
CA VAL A 381 7.27 22.30 -2.33
C VAL A 381 8.43 21.34 -2.56
N ALA A 382 8.94 20.74 -1.50
CA ALA A 382 10.01 19.75 -1.59
C ALA A 382 9.53 18.46 -2.28
N ALA A 383 10.45 17.73 -2.91
CA ALA A 383 10.16 16.39 -3.39
C ALA A 383 9.83 15.45 -2.22
N ILE A 384 8.90 14.54 -2.43
CA ILE A 384 8.56 13.47 -1.49
C ILE A 384 8.85 12.13 -2.18
N ASP A 385 9.59 11.26 -1.51
CA ASP A 385 9.76 9.86 -1.88
C ASP A 385 9.83 9.04 -0.59
N ARG A 386 8.67 8.54 -0.15
CA ARG A 386 8.51 7.78 1.08
C ARG A 386 8.13 6.35 0.75
N THR A 387 8.70 5.41 1.48
CA THR A 387 8.34 4.00 1.40
C THR A 387 8.04 3.46 2.78
N ALA A 388 7.01 2.60 2.83
CA ALA A 388 6.69 1.82 4.01
C ALA A 388 6.50 0.35 3.61
N ARG A 389 6.95 -0.58 4.44
CA ARG A 389 6.82 -2.02 4.24
C ARG A 389 6.31 -2.68 5.50
N SER A 390 5.47 -3.71 5.33
CA SER A 390 4.90 -4.50 6.41
C SER A 390 4.40 -5.86 5.90
N GLU A 391 3.94 -6.72 6.79
CA GLU A 391 3.29 -7.97 6.40
C GLU A 391 1.86 -7.73 5.93
N SER A 392 1.14 -6.81 6.58
CA SER A 392 -0.20 -6.37 6.18
C SER A 392 -0.41 -4.88 6.43
N LEU A 393 -1.40 -4.31 5.75
CA LEU A 393 -1.77 -2.90 5.83
C LEU A 393 -3.29 -2.78 5.79
N ILE A 394 -3.85 -2.03 6.72
CA ILE A 394 -5.26 -1.61 6.70
C ILE A 394 -5.30 -0.12 6.43
N VAL A 395 -6.04 0.30 5.42
CA VAL A 395 -6.26 1.72 5.13
C VAL A 395 -7.73 2.09 5.29
N ASP A 396 -7.97 3.21 5.97
CA ASP A 396 -9.26 3.87 6.02
C ASP A 396 -9.24 5.03 5.03
N THR A 397 -10.25 5.09 4.16
CA THR A 397 -10.34 6.08 3.07
C THR A 397 -11.63 6.87 3.13
N GLU A 398 -11.67 7.98 2.42
CA GLU A 398 -12.92 8.61 2.04
C GLU A 398 -13.73 7.68 1.12
N PRO A 399 -15.05 7.91 0.97
CA PRO A 399 -15.93 7.10 0.14
C PRO A 399 -15.38 6.83 -1.26
N GLY A 400 -15.62 5.61 -1.79
CA GLY A 400 -15.18 5.19 -3.12
C GLY A 400 -13.68 5.05 -3.27
N LEU A 401 -12.97 4.54 -2.25
CA LEU A 401 -11.50 4.51 -2.18
C LEU A 401 -10.91 5.91 -2.42
N GLY A 402 -11.48 6.92 -1.78
CA GLY A 402 -11.01 8.30 -1.84
C GLY A 402 -9.65 8.51 -1.18
N ALA A 403 -9.39 9.71 -0.68
CA ALA A 403 -8.14 10.03 0.00
C ALA A 403 -7.93 9.09 1.20
N ILE A 404 -6.72 8.55 1.34
CA ILE A 404 -6.36 7.74 2.51
C ILE A 404 -6.24 8.67 3.71
N GLN A 405 -7.03 8.41 4.75
CA GLN A 405 -7.02 9.17 6.01
C GLN A 405 -6.00 8.58 6.99
N LYS A 406 -5.99 7.25 7.08
CA LYS A 406 -5.17 6.49 8.03
C LYS A 406 -4.64 5.22 7.35
N ALA A 407 -3.39 4.91 7.59
CA ALA A 407 -2.74 3.68 7.16
C ALA A 407 -2.14 2.97 8.38
N ASP A 408 -2.60 1.76 8.68
CA ASP A 408 -2.23 0.95 9.83
C ASP A 408 -1.45 -0.28 9.34
N PHE A 409 -0.15 -0.25 9.53
CA PHE A 409 0.80 -1.27 9.09
C PHE A 409 1.07 -2.27 10.20
N HIS A 410 0.94 -3.55 9.94
CA HIS A 410 1.15 -4.62 10.89
C HIS A 410 2.23 -5.60 10.43
N GLY A 411 3.06 -6.02 11.37
CA GLY A 411 4.15 -6.99 11.16
C GLY A 411 5.38 -6.39 10.48
N ASN A 412 6.50 -6.36 11.21
CA ASN A 412 7.82 -5.95 10.70
C ASN A 412 7.79 -4.63 9.91
N PHE A 413 7.11 -3.63 10.47
CA PHE A 413 6.97 -2.32 9.85
C PHE A 413 8.31 -1.63 9.68
N LYS A 414 8.59 -1.18 8.45
CA LYS A 414 9.77 -0.38 8.10
C LYS A 414 9.34 0.83 7.31
N PHE A 415 9.80 2.00 7.70
CA PHE A 415 9.51 3.28 7.06
C PHE A 415 10.81 3.99 6.67
N ILE A 416 10.80 4.61 5.49
CA ILE A 416 11.91 5.40 4.97
C ILE A 416 11.32 6.68 4.37
N ASP A 417 11.75 7.84 4.87
CA ASP A 417 11.54 9.15 4.24
C ASP A 417 12.89 9.66 3.77
N SER A 418 13.13 9.58 2.46
CA SER A 418 14.43 9.83 1.84
C SER A 418 15.00 11.23 2.15
N PRO A 419 16.32 11.35 2.35
CA PRO A 419 17.33 10.29 2.44
C PRO A 419 17.69 9.89 3.88
N ALA A 420 17.18 10.54 4.92
CA ALA A 420 17.75 10.48 6.26
C ALA A 420 16.84 9.86 7.34
N VAL A 421 15.53 9.78 7.14
CA VAL A 421 14.61 9.30 8.18
C VAL A 421 14.24 7.84 7.95
N THR A 422 14.55 6.98 8.92
CA THR A 422 14.15 5.57 8.94
C THR A 422 13.43 5.24 10.24
N GLY A 423 12.35 4.45 10.15
CA GLY A 423 11.60 3.95 11.29
C GLY A 423 11.38 2.45 11.20
N GLU A 424 11.48 1.74 12.31
CA GLU A 424 11.22 0.31 12.42
C GLU A 424 10.37 0.01 13.66
N ALA A 425 9.36 -0.83 13.52
CA ALA A 425 8.50 -1.27 14.62
C ALA A 425 7.74 -2.55 14.27
N GLN A 426 7.01 -3.13 15.19
CA GLN A 426 6.07 -4.21 14.86
C GLN A 426 4.81 -3.68 14.21
N ARG A 427 4.36 -2.49 14.61
CA ARG A 427 3.21 -1.79 14.05
C ARG A 427 3.54 -0.33 13.78
N GLY A 428 3.11 0.17 12.64
CA GLY A 428 3.21 1.58 12.27
C GLY A 428 1.86 2.15 11.91
N LEU A 429 1.50 3.28 12.51
CA LEU A 429 0.23 3.96 12.25
C LEU A 429 0.52 5.33 11.65
N TYR A 430 0.13 5.53 10.40
CA TYR A 430 0.37 6.76 9.68
C TYR A 430 -0.92 7.55 9.47
N TYR A 431 -1.01 8.73 10.08
CA TYR A 431 -2.07 9.71 9.89
C TYR A 431 -1.66 10.70 8.80
N LEU A 432 -2.16 10.50 7.59
CA LEU A 432 -1.68 11.23 6.42
C LEU A 432 -1.93 12.74 6.49
N ALA A 433 -3.13 13.15 6.95
CA ALA A 433 -3.48 14.56 7.07
C ALA A 433 -2.60 15.35 8.04
N ARG A 434 -2.02 14.67 9.03
CA ARG A 434 -1.15 15.25 10.05
C ARG A 434 0.32 15.01 9.78
N ASN A 435 0.69 14.27 8.73
CA ASN A 435 2.04 13.78 8.48
C ASN A 435 2.69 13.12 9.71
N ARG A 436 1.90 12.43 10.55
CA ARG A 436 2.34 11.85 11.81
C ARG A 436 2.36 10.33 11.72
N ILE A 437 3.49 9.76 12.13
CA ILE A 437 3.71 8.31 12.22
C ILE A 437 3.86 7.94 13.69
N GLU A 438 3.17 6.89 14.11
CA GLU A 438 3.27 6.27 15.43
C GLU A 438 3.89 4.87 15.26
N LEU A 439 5.02 4.64 15.89
CA LEU A 439 5.74 3.38 15.91
C LEU A 439 5.44 2.68 17.23
N MET A 440 4.94 1.45 17.18
CA MET A 440 4.43 0.73 18.35
C MET A 440 4.84 -0.75 18.33
N PRO A 441 4.85 -1.44 19.48
CA PRO A 441 4.90 -2.90 19.54
C PRO A 441 3.59 -3.50 19.02
N SER A 442 3.54 -4.81 18.81
CA SER A 442 2.28 -5.53 18.57
C SER A 442 1.37 -5.42 19.80
N ASP A 443 0.06 -5.43 19.56
CA ASP A 443 -0.92 -5.41 20.63
C ASP A 443 -0.77 -6.67 21.50
N GLY A 444 -0.52 -6.48 22.82
CA GLY A 444 -0.55 -7.53 23.83
C GLY A 444 0.74 -8.30 24.08
N GLU A 445 1.83 -8.08 23.33
CA GLU A 445 3.09 -8.81 23.55
C GLU A 445 4.29 -7.90 23.83
N PRO A 446 5.28 -8.35 24.65
CA PRO A 446 6.56 -7.68 24.74
C PRO A 446 7.35 -7.91 23.44
N GLY A 447 7.13 -7.04 22.45
CA GLY A 447 7.81 -7.07 21.17
C GLY A 447 9.12 -6.27 21.17
N PRO A 448 9.89 -6.31 20.06
CA PRO A 448 11.03 -5.45 19.86
C PRO A 448 10.63 -3.98 19.97
N LYS A 449 11.55 -3.17 20.50
CA LYS A 449 11.35 -1.73 20.65
C LYS A 449 11.19 -1.07 19.28
N ALA A 450 10.35 -0.04 19.23
CA ALA A 450 10.33 0.87 18.11
C ALA A 450 11.67 1.61 17.97
N MET A 451 12.12 1.83 16.77
CA MET A 451 13.35 2.53 16.45
C MET A 451 13.07 3.63 15.41
N LEU A 452 13.68 4.78 15.61
CA LEU A 452 13.68 5.89 14.64
C LEU A 452 15.09 6.45 14.52
N ASN A 453 15.51 6.71 13.29
CA ASN A 453 16.74 7.41 12.97
C ASN A 453 16.42 8.55 12.01
N ASP A 454 16.81 9.78 12.33
CA ASP A 454 16.60 10.95 11.48
C ASP A 454 17.92 11.50 10.87
N GLY A 455 19.01 10.72 10.97
CA GLY A 455 20.36 11.09 10.52
C GLY A 455 21.15 11.89 11.55
N LYS A 456 20.53 12.44 12.57
CA LYS A 456 21.17 13.17 13.69
C LYS A 456 21.08 12.41 14.99
N ILE A 457 19.91 11.85 15.26
CA ILE A 457 19.60 11.10 16.45
C ILE A 457 19.01 9.76 16.09
N SER A 458 19.45 8.72 16.77
CA SER A 458 18.83 7.41 16.76
C SER A 458 18.09 7.21 18.08
N VAL A 459 16.82 6.89 18.02
CA VAL A 459 15.95 6.72 19.20
C VAL A 459 15.35 5.33 19.19
N SER A 460 15.38 4.64 20.34
CA SER A 460 14.62 3.42 20.57
C SER A 460 13.78 3.56 21.82
N ALA A 461 12.50 3.15 21.76
CA ALA A 461 11.56 3.23 22.88
C ALA A 461 10.45 2.17 22.69
N ARG A 462 9.55 2.04 23.67
CA ARG A 462 8.37 1.21 23.50
C ARG A 462 7.43 1.79 22.43
N SER A 463 7.23 3.10 22.43
CA SER A 463 6.48 3.83 21.41
C SER A 463 7.21 5.10 21.01
N ILE A 464 7.10 5.46 19.73
CA ILE A 464 7.67 6.68 19.16
C ILE A 464 6.62 7.32 18.25
N ASN A 465 6.31 8.59 18.50
CA ASN A 465 5.48 9.43 17.66
C ASN A 465 6.38 10.42 16.93
N PHE A 466 6.25 10.51 15.63
CA PHE A 466 7.07 11.38 14.81
C PHE A 466 6.24 12.15 13.77
N THR A 467 6.41 13.48 13.72
CA THR A 467 5.77 14.35 12.73
C THR A 467 6.79 14.73 11.66
N LEU A 468 6.55 14.29 10.42
CA LEU A 468 7.50 14.38 9.31
C LEU A 468 7.86 15.82 8.92
N GLY A 469 6.92 16.75 8.95
CA GLY A 469 7.13 18.13 8.53
C GLY A 469 7.92 18.95 9.56
N SER A 470 7.44 19.01 10.79
CA SER A 470 8.02 19.80 11.90
C SER A 470 9.20 19.08 12.58
N ARG A 471 9.44 17.81 12.25
CA ARG A 471 10.42 16.94 12.93
C ARG A 471 10.22 16.89 14.44
N GLU A 472 8.98 16.93 14.89
CA GLU A 472 8.64 16.70 16.29
C GLU A 472 8.66 15.20 16.57
N LEU A 473 9.32 14.83 17.66
CA LEU A 473 9.43 13.44 18.11
C LEU A 473 9.04 13.35 19.58
N GLU A 474 8.20 12.39 19.91
CA GLU A 474 7.90 11.97 21.27
C GLU A 474 8.17 10.47 21.40
N ALA A 475 8.99 10.09 22.35
CA ALA A 475 9.26 8.69 22.66
C ALA A 475 8.96 8.40 24.12
N GLU A 476 8.33 7.27 24.38
CA GLU A 476 7.86 6.91 25.71
C GLU A 476 8.25 5.48 26.09
N THR A 477 8.56 5.34 27.39
CA THR A 477 8.89 4.10 28.07
C THR A 477 10.19 3.48 27.58
N GLN A 478 11.16 3.41 28.50
CA GLN A 478 12.50 2.84 28.28
C GLN A 478 13.22 3.45 27.07
N VAL A 479 13.17 4.77 26.96
CA VAL A 479 13.81 5.50 25.90
C VAL A 479 15.34 5.35 25.96
N ARG A 480 15.94 5.07 24.84
CA ARG A 480 17.38 5.18 24.60
C ARG A 480 17.59 5.98 23.33
N SER A 481 18.35 7.04 23.43
CA SER A 481 18.74 7.83 22.27
C SER A 481 20.26 7.90 22.15
N THR A 482 20.73 7.99 20.92
CA THR A 482 22.14 8.22 20.59
C THR A 482 22.21 9.40 19.64
N ILE A 483 22.82 10.50 20.06
CA ILE A 483 23.11 11.65 19.20
C ILE A 483 24.39 11.30 18.47
N LEU A 484 24.32 11.27 17.13
CA LEU A 484 25.41 10.79 16.28
C LEU A 484 26.55 11.80 16.22
N ALA A 485 27.77 11.30 16.22
CA ALA A 485 28.96 12.10 16.03
C ALA A 485 29.00 12.76 14.65
N LYS A 486 29.56 13.97 14.55
CA LYS A 486 29.84 14.60 13.25
C LYS A 486 30.92 13.82 12.51
N GLU A 487 30.59 13.27 11.33
CA GLU A 487 31.61 12.77 10.41
C GLU A 487 32.48 13.91 9.92
N ARG A 488 33.77 13.89 10.22
CA ARG A 488 34.77 14.79 9.61
C ARG A 488 35.01 14.37 8.17
N GLY A 489 34.44 15.10 7.20
CA GLY A 489 34.93 15.10 5.82
C GLY A 489 34.28 14.12 4.83
N GLY A 490 33.07 13.65 5.06
CA GLY A 490 32.29 13.03 3.98
C GLY A 490 31.73 14.07 3.00
N PRO A 491 31.69 13.79 1.67
CA PRO A 491 31.03 14.69 0.75
C PRO A 491 29.58 14.89 1.19
N ALA A 492 29.12 16.13 1.27
CA ALA A 492 27.75 16.49 1.58
C ALA A 492 26.82 15.68 0.68
N ALA A 493 25.94 14.88 1.27
CA ALA A 493 24.91 14.16 0.52
C ALA A 493 24.16 15.16 -0.36
N VAL A 494 24.14 14.93 -1.65
CA VAL A 494 23.47 15.78 -2.65
C VAL A 494 21.98 15.79 -2.29
N GLY A 495 21.48 16.94 -1.80
CA GLY A 495 20.09 17.12 -1.39
C GLY A 495 19.85 17.46 0.08
N ALA A 496 20.86 17.50 0.94
CA ALA A 496 20.71 18.03 2.29
C ALA A 496 20.50 19.55 2.20
N GLN A 497 19.33 20.02 2.64
CA GLN A 497 19.14 21.46 2.84
C GLN A 497 20.24 21.99 3.78
N PRO A 498 20.88 23.14 3.47
CA PRO A 498 21.80 23.79 4.38
C PRO A 498 21.01 24.38 5.54
N GLY A 499 20.93 23.64 6.65
CA GLY A 499 20.16 24.06 7.81
C GLY A 499 20.35 23.15 9.00
N SER A 500 21.23 23.58 9.91
CA SER A 500 21.47 23.12 11.27
C SER A 500 22.07 21.72 11.45
N THR A 501 23.37 21.65 11.37
CA THR A 501 24.12 20.69 12.18
C THR A 501 23.84 21.02 13.63
N GLY A 502 23.13 20.15 14.38
CA GLY A 502 22.94 20.34 15.80
C GLY A 502 24.27 20.55 16.50
N LYS A 503 24.31 21.49 17.45
CA LYS A 503 25.49 21.82 18.23
C LYS A 503 25.46 21.02 19.51
N VAL A 504 26.36 20.08 19.67
CA VAL A 504 26.58 19.38 20.95
C VAL A 504 27.24 20.33 21.93
N PRO A 505 26.86 20.36 23.25
CA PRO A 505 27.58 21.15 24.22
C PRO A 505 29.08 20.94 24.14
N SER A 506 29.88 22.01 24.06
CA SER A 506 31.34 21.90 23.84
C SER A 506 32.11 21.27 25.03
N MET A 507 31.44 21.01 26.12
CA MET A 507 31.95 20.15 27.23
C MET A 507 31.94 18.65 26.83
N LEU A 508 31.23 18.28 25.78
CA LEU A 508 31.22 16.96 25.17
C LEU A 508 32.08 16.94 23.91
N LYS A 509 32.57 15.78 23.49
CA LYS A 509 33.39 15.62 22.30
C LYS A 509 32.51 15.53 21.05
N ASP A 510 32.80 16.33 20.04
CA ASP A 510 32.07 16.36 18.77
C ASP A 510 32.20 15.06 17.94
N ASN A 511 33.28 14.30 18.15
CA ASN A 511 33.62 13.09 17.40
C ASN A 511 33.19 11.78 18.06
N GLU A 512 32.52 11.84 19.19
CA GLU A 512 32.00 10.67 19.92
C GLU A 512 30.48 10.77 20.07
N PRO A 513 29.74 9.66 19.96
CA PRO A 513 28.31 9.68 20.15
C PRO A 513 27.94 9.99 21.62
N VAL A 514 26.86 10.74 21.80
CA VAL A 514 26.26 11.01 23.12
C VAL A 514 25.06 10.10 23.31
N ASN A 515 25.04 9.33 24.38
CA ASN A 515 23.97 8.41 24.70
C ASN A 515 23.11 8.96 25.83
N VAL A 516 21.79 8.78 25.73
CA VAL A 516 20.86 9.18 26.78
C VAL A 516 19.84 8.06 27.00
N THR A 517 19.56 7.73 28.27
CA THR A 517 18.43 6.91 28.66
C THR A 517 17.48 7.69 29.55
N SER A 518 16.15 7.47 29.36
CA SER A 518 15.10 8.15 30.13
C SER A 518 13.77 7.37 30.02
N ASN A 519 12.75 7.84 30.71
CA ASN A 519 11.40 7.30 30.53
C ASN A 519 10.67 7.96 29.37
N ARG A 520 10.95 9.25 29.10
CA ARG A 520 10.34 10.02 28.01
C ARG A 520 11.37 10.93 27.35
N LEU A 521 11.24 11.09 26.03
CA LEU A 521 11.90 12.10 25.22
C LEU A 521 10.83 12.90 24.46
N ALA A 522 10.92 14.22 24.51
CA ALA A 522 10.20 15.14 23.63
C ALA A 522 11.22 16.01 22.87
N TYR A 523 11.27 15.88 21.56
CA TYR A 523 12.11 16.70 20.67
C TYR A 523 11.24 17.63 19.85
N LYS A 524 11.55 18.92 19.86
CA LYS A 524 10.87 19.96 19.07
C LYS A 524 11.82 20.47 18.00
N GLY A 525 11.61 20.03 16.76
CA GLY A 525 12.50 20.34 15.65
C GLY A 525 12.63 21.83 15.35
N GLU A 526 11.55 22.61 15.44
CA GLU A 526 11.57 24.06 15.23
C GLU A 526 12.44 24.80 16.26
N LEU A 527 12.41 24.35 17.52
CA LEU A 527 13.18 24.94 18.60
C LEU A 527 14.55 24.30 18.76
N SER A 528 14.82 23.19 18.04
CA SER A 528 16.02 22.37 18.20
C SER A 528 16.31 21.99 19.63
N THR A 529 15.25 21.58 20.39
CA THR A 529 15.34 21.28 21.81
C THR A 529 14.89 19.85 22.09
N ALA A 530 15.74 19.07 22.76
CA ALA A 530 15.45 17.73 23.25
C ALA A 530 15.25 17.76 24.78
N THR A 531 14.07 17.37 25.24
CA THR A 531 13.74 17.27 26.67
C THR A 531 13.59 15.81 27.06
N TYR A 532 14.46 15.33 27.93
CA TYR A 532 14.43 14.00 28.51
C TYR A 532 13.88 14.08 29.94
N THR A 533 12.96 13.18 30.28
CA THR A 533 12.36 13.15 31.64
C THR A 533 12.28 11.73 32.19
N GLY A 534 12.41 11.61 33.53
CA GLY A 534 12.30 10.38 34.30
C GLY A 534 13.59 9.57 34.34
N SER A 535 14.34 9.71 35.43
CA SER A 535 15.61 9.01 35.70
C SER A 535 16.58 9.09 34.53
N VAL A 536 16.86 10.31 34.11
CA VAL A 536 17.69 10.55 32.93
C VAL A 536 19.15 10.25 33.22
N ASN A 537 19.80 9.53 32.33
CA ASN A 537 21.25 9.31 32.35
C ASN A 537 21.81 9.61 30.95
N LEU A 538 22.61 10.67 30.85
CA LEU A 538 23.37 11.07 29.69
C LEU A 538 24.82 10.70 29.89
N TRP A 539 25.47 10.09 28.88
CA TRP A 539 26.90 9.79 28.98
C TRP A 539 27.57 9.81 27.62
N GLN A 540 28.87 10.09 27.64
CA GLN A 540 29.74 10.03 26.47
C GLN A 540 31.04 9.31 26.87
N GLY A 541 31.32 8.18 26.24
CA GLY A 541 32.40 7.29 26.60
C GLY A 541 32.35 6.91 28.07
N SER A 542 33.51 6.83 28.71
CA SER A 542 33.66 6.69 30.17
C SER A 542 33.94 8.03 30.87
N GLU A 543 34.09 9.12 30.16
CA GLU A 543 34.65 10.38 30.63
C GLU A 543 33.60 11.37 31.13
N THR A 544 32.39 11.30 30.60
CA THR A 544 31.32 12.24 31.01
C THR A 544 30.01 11.48 31.24
N THR A 545 29.44 11.74 32.41
CA THR A 545 28.09 11.25 32.77
C THR A 545 27.34 12.37 33.50
N ILE A 546 26.08 12.59 33.07
CA ILE A 546 25.16 13.55 33.73
C ILE A 546 23.85 12.82 33.99
N LYS A 547 23.42 12.82 35.24
CA LYS A 547 22.15 12.22 35.69
C LYS A 547 21.26 13.29 36.29
N GLY A 548 19.94 13.12 36.16
CA GLY A 548 18.93 13.98 36.75
C GLY A 548 17.53 13.46 36.51
N ASP A 549 16.53 14.12 37.05
CA ASP A 549 15.13 13.77 36.75
C ASP A 549 14.71 14.32 35.40
N THR A 550 15.28 15.46 34.97
CA THR A 550 15.08 16.08 33.68
C THR A 550 16.40 16.59 33.10
N ILE A 551 16.64 16.32 31.79
CA ILE A 551 17.76 16.92 31.06
C ILE A 551 17.21 17.53 29.77
N ILE A 552 17.57 18.80 29.51
CA ILE A 552 17.20 19.55 28.32
C ILE A 552 18.49 19.85 27.56
N LEU A 553 18.52 19.47 26.29
CA LEU A 553 19.57 19.80 25.32
C LEU A 553 19.05 20.82 24.32
N ASP A 554 19.77 21.93 24.16
CA ASP A 554 19.50 22.95 23.15
C ASP A 554 20.53 22.77 22.00
N ASP A 555 20.12 22.07 20.95
CA ASP A 555 20.96 21.76 19.80
C ASP A 555 21.36 22.99 18.98
N LYS A 556 20.65 24.11 19.15
CA LYS A 556 20.96 25.36 18.44
C LYS A 556 22.11 26.10 19.06
N ASN A 557 22.09 26.20 20.38
CA ASN A 557 23.09 26.98 21.14
C ASN A 557 24.16 26.11 21.80
N GLY A 558 23.94 24.78 21.89
CA GLY A 558 24.84 23.86 22.60
C GLY A 558 24.71 23.95 24.12
N ASN A 559 23.58 24.44 24.62
CA ASN A 559 23.34 24.53 26.05
C ASN A 559 22.77 23.20 26.60
N LEU A 560 23.03 22.92 27.86
CA LEU A 560 22.49 21.80 28.61
C LEU A 560 21.93 22.26 29.95
N THR A 561 20.75 21.80 30.29
CA THR A 561 20.18 22.01 31.63
C THR A 561 19.77 20.67 32.23
N ALA A 562 20.20 20.37 33.44
CA ALA A 562 19.75 19.21 34.19
C ALA A 562 19.09 19.67 35.49
N SER A 563 18.04 19.01 35.92
CA SER A 563 17.31 19.33 37.16
C SER A 563 16.78 18.08 37.84
N GLY A 564 16.64 18.17 39.17
CA GLY A 564 16.19 17.10 40.05
C GLY A 564 17.28 16.06 40.33
N ASN A 565 17.81 16.03 41.52
CA ASN A 565 18.84 15.08 41.97
C ASN A 565 20.02 14.96 40.99
N VAL A 566 20.55 16.09 40.57
CA VAL A 566 21.59 16.10 39.52
C VAL A 566 22.88 15.51 40.06
N SER A 567 23.51 14.65 39.29
CA SER A 567 24.83 14.08 39.53
C SER A 567 25.63 14.08 38.23
N THR A 568 26.81 14.67 38.25
CA THR A 568 27.73 14.72 37.11
C THR A 568 29.04 14.03 37.43
N LEU A 569 29.63 13.38 36.45
CA LEU A 569 31.03 12.95 36.41
C LEU A 569 31.64 13.50 35.14
N MET A 570 32.69 14.31 35.26
CA MET A 570 33.36 14.92 34.12
C MET A 570 34.85 14.73 34.23
N THR A 571 35.49 14.40 33.15
CA THR A 571 36.96 14.42 33.05
C THR A 571 37.41 15.80 32.64
N LEU A 572 38.14 16.47 33.50
CA LEU A 572 38.78 17.76 33.20
C LEU A 572 40.25 17.53 32.89
N ASP A 573 40.78 18.27 31.92
CA ASP A 573 42.22 18.28 31.63
C ASP A 573 42.91 19.32 32.54
N GLU A 574 43.88 18.88 33.33
CA GLU A 574 44.76 19.73 34.10
C GLU A 574 46.14 19.73 33.48
N VAL A 575 46.77 20.89 33.42
CA VAL A 575 48.16 21.03 32.97
C VAL A 575 49.00 21.26 34.23
N SER A 576 49.89 20.33 34.55
CA SER A 576 50.84 20.49 35.68
C SER A 576 51.74 21.71 35.45
N LYS A 577 51.77 22.60 36.42
CA LYS A 577 52.60 23.80 36.36
C LYS A 577 54.11 23.47 36.38
N GLU A 578 54.50 22.37 37.01
CA GLU A 578 55.90 21.96 37.16
C GLU A 578 56.42 21.19 35.94
N THR A 579 55.61 20.31 35.35
CA THR A 579 56.03 19.39 34.28
C THR A 579 55.48 19.74 32.90
N GLY A 580 54.46 20.59 32.85
CA GLY A 580 53.73 20.86 31.60
C GLY A 580 52.91 19.67 31.09
N GLU A 581 52.89 18.54 31.80
CA GLU A 581 52.13 17.37 31.43
C GLU A 581 50.64 17.59 31.62
N ARG A 582 49.84 17.14 30.66
CA ARG A 582 48.38 17.09 30.76
C ARG A 582 47.96 15.85 31.52
N LYS A 583 47.31 16.02 32.65
CA LYS A 583 46.71 14.95 33.41
C LYS A 583 45.18 15.05 33.34
N ARG A 584 44.56 13.96 33.04
CA ARG A 584 43.11 13.86 33.11
C ARG A 584 42.64 13.53 34.51
N THR A 585 41.72 14.34 35.05
CA THR A 585 41.21 14.20 36.39
C THR A 585 39.70 14.11 36.41
N GLU A 586 39.17 13.16 37.17
CA GLU A 586 37.73 13.01 37.33
C GLU A 586 37.20 14.01 38.37
N THR A 587 36.17 14.74 38.00
CA THR A 587 35.47 15.69 38.86
C THR A 587 33.99 15.28 38.95
N ALA A 588 33.55 14.95 40.17
CA ALA A 588 32.16 14.60 40.45
C ALA A 588 31.41 15.82 40.98
N GLY A 589 30.22 16.08 40.46
CA GLY A 589 29.35 17.17 40.90
C GLY A 589 27.97 16.66 41.33
N LYS A 590 27.34 17.33 42.29
CA LYS A 590 25.95 17.11 42.73
C LYS A 590 25.28 18.44 42.97
N SER A 591 23.97 18.55 42.62
CA SER A 591 23.15 19.73 42.88
C SER A 591 21.68 19.43 42.61
N GLU A 592 20.78 20.36 42.87
CA GLU A 592 19.38 20.28 42.40
C GLU A 592 19.28 20.68 40.94
N THR A 593 20.11 21.64 40.49
CA THR A 593 20.14 22.08 39.09
C THR A 593 21.57 22.21 38.61
N PHE A 594 21.77 21.83 37.35
CA PHE A 594 23.03 22.00 36.61
C PHE A 594 22.72 22.66 35.28
N VAL A 595 23.43 23.72 34.95
CA VAL A 595 23.30 24.45 33.70
C VAL A 595 24.68 24.62 33.07
N TYR A 596 24.82 24.14 31.83
CA TYR A 596 25.98 24.42 30.99
C TYR A 596 25.61 25.44 29.94
N ASN A 597 26.26 26.59 29.97
CA ASN A 597 26.16 27.63 28.91
C ASN A 597 27.35 27.52 27.96
N ASP A 598 27.10 27.11 26.76
CA ASP A 598 28.15 26.81 25.80
C ASP A 598 28.91 28.06 25.31
N ALA A 599 28.20 29.19 25.11
CA ALA A 599 28.85 30.43 24.67
C ALA A 599 29.81 31.00 25.69
N ARG A 600 29.54 30.78 26.97
CA ARG A 600 30.40 31.21 28.12
C ARG A 600 31.34 30.10 28.56
N ARG A 601 31.20 28.89 28.08
CA ARG A 601 31.84 27.66 28.59
C ARG A 601 31.76 27.53 30.11
N LEU A 602 30.58 27.80 30.63
CA LEU A 602 30.29 27.90 32.06
C LEU A 602 29.37 26.78 32.51
N ALA A 603 29.82 25.96 33.46
CA ALA A 603 29.02 24.98 34.14
C ALA A 603 28.61 25.51 35.53
N THR A 604 27.31 25.66 35.76
CA THR A 604 26.75 26.18 37.01
C THR A 604 26.00 25.08 37.74
N TYR A 605 26.40 24.78 38.99
CA TYR A 605 25.67 23.93 39.92
C TYR A 605 24.97 24.82 40.92
N ALA A 606 23.66 24.65 41.07
CA ALA A 606 22.90 25.49 42.02
C ALA A 606 21.99 24.64 42.90
N SER A 607 21.81 25.16 44.11
CA SER A 607 21.05 24.56 45.20
C SER A 607 21.69 23.25 45.71
N ARG A 608 22.27 23.33 46.88
CA ARG A 608 23.05 22.24 47.55
C ARG A 608 24.19 21.72 46.63
N ALA A 609 24.90 22.64 46.02
CA ALA A 609 25.96 22.30 45.09
C ALA A 609 27.15 21.66 45.80
N GLN A 610 27.66 20.59 45.26
CA GLN A 610 28.84 19.87 45.75
C GLN A 610 29.74 19.51 44.57
N ILE A 611 31.00 19.76 44.68
CA ILE A 611 32.03 19.35 43.72
C ILE A 611 33.11 18.57 44.50
N GLN A 612 33.49 17.44 43.94
CA GLN A 612 34.56 16.58 44.47
C GLN A 612 35.51 16.23 43.34
N GLY A 613 36.74 16.53 43.51
CA GLY A 613 37.81 16.24 42.54
C GLY A 613 39.18 16.22 43.25
N PRO A 614 40.27 16.11 42.49
CA PRO A 614 41.63 16.17 43.00
C PRO A 614 41.94 17.49 43.69
N GLN A 615 41.14 18.53 43.40
CA GLN A 615 41.28 19.88 43.98
C GLN A 615 40.63 20.01 45.36
N GLY A 616 40.02 18.92 45.87
CA GLY A 616 39.30 18.91 47.12
C GLY A 616 37.80 18.73 46.98
N HIS A 617 37.09 18.87 48.07
CA HIS A 617 35.63 18.80 48.14
C HIS A 617 35.06 20.16 48.53
N VAL A 618 34.21 20.71 47.65
CA VAL A 618 33.53 21.99 47.85
C VAL A 618 32.03 21.77 47.97
N THR A 619 31.42 22.35 49.03
CA THR A 619 29.95 22.41 49.18
C THR A 619 29.54 23.87 49.30
N ALA A 620 28.51 24.28 48.55
CA ALA A 620 28.03 25.67 48.53
C ALA A 620 26.58 25.75 48.06
N GLY A 621 25.96 26.91 48.20
CA GLY A 621 24.67 27.19 47.61
C GLY A 621 24.70 27.17 46.08
N LYS A 622 25.80 27.71 45.49
CA LYS A 622 26.06 27.72 44.04
C LYS A 622 27.54 27.52 43.79
N ILE A 623 27.90 26.74 42.75
CA ILE A 623 29.28 26.56 42.27
C ILE A 623 29.29 26.77 40.76
N GLU A 624 30.24 27.56 40.29
CA GLU A 624 30.46 27.89 38.84
C GLU A 624 31.86 27.42 38.45
N LEU A 625 31.91 26.62 37.36
CA LEU A 625 33.15 26.16 36.75
C LEU A 625 33.30 26.83 35.39
N PHE A 626 34.32 27.65 35.23
CA PHE A 626 34.65 28.33 33.99
C PHE A 626 35.70 27.53 33.22
N LEU A 627 35.37 27.06 32.05
CA LEU A 627 36.31 26.33 31.18
C LEU A 627 36.99 27.27 30.21
N LYS A 628 38.26 26.96 29.81
CA LYS A 628 39.02 27.78 28.89
C LYS A 628 38.28 27.91 27.52
N PRO A 629 38.37 29.07 26.86
CA PRO A 629 37.67 29.34 25.60
C PRO A 629 38.08 28.41 24.47
N VAL A 630 39.29 27.93 24.40
CA VAL A 630 39.89 27.11 23.35
C VAL A 630 40.58 25.89 23.96
N GLY A 631 40.36 24.72 23.33
CA GLY A 631 41.00 23.46 23.72
C GLY A 631 40.06 22.47 24.36
N ALA A 632 40.63 21.45 25.04
CA ALA A 632 39.92 20.43 25.76
C ALA A 632 39.16 21.01 26.98
N ASN A 633 38.42 20.18 27.72
CA ASN A 633 37.73 20.57 28.95
C ASN A 633 38.72 20.93 30.09
N GLU A 634 39.44 22.03 29.88
CA GLU A 634 40.41 22.54 30.82
C GLU A 634 39.80 23.64 31.70
N LEU A 635 39.91 23.49 33.01
CA LEU A 635 39.38 24.46 33.98
C LEU A 635 40.24 25.73 33.91
N ASP A 636 39.60 26.89 33.81
CA ASP A 636 40.22 28.21 33.96
C ASP A 636 40.18 28.65 35.43
N HIS A 637 38.98 28.77 35.96
CA HIS A 637 38.74 29.06 37.36
C HIS A 637 37.40 28.48 37.82
N ALA A 638 37.22 28.39 39.14
CA ALA A 638 35.94 27.99 39.73
C ALA A 638 35.57 28.98 40.85
N GLU A 639 34.29 29.23 40.98
CA GLU A 639 33.73 30.09 42.00
C GLU A 639 32.64 29.37 42.79
N ALA A 640 32.68 29.47 44.13
CA ALA A 640 31.64 28.93 45.00
C ALA A 640 31.05 30.04 45.84
N TYR A 641 29.73 30.12 45.86
CA TYR A 641 28.96 31.15 46.54
C TYR A 641 28.08 30.55 47.59
N GLY A 642 28.21 31.11 48.81
CA GLY A 642 27.36 30.80 49.94
C GLY A 642 26.71 32.06 50.50
N SER A 643 26.04 31.91 51.62
CA SER A 643 25.47 32.98 52.43
C SER A 643 25.84 32.79 53.87
N THR A 644 25.50 33.72 54.73
CA THR A 644 25.70 33.54 56.22
C THR A 644 24.91 32.37 56.81
N ALA A 645 23.82 31.95 56.15
CA ALA A 645 23.01 30.81 56.55
C ALA A 645 23.48 29.47 55.91
N ASP A 646 24.13 29.57 54.72
CA ASP A 646 24.62 28.40 53.95
C ASP A 646 26.03 28.71 53.45
N LEU A 647 27.01 28.43 54.33
CA LEU A 647 28.40 28.75 54.03
C LEU A 647 29.00 27.86 52.97
N VAL A 648 29.95 28.40 52.19
CA VAL A 648 30.87 27.60 51.40
C VAL A 648 31.74 26.77 52.33
N VAL A 649 31.81 25.47 52.12
CA VAL A 649 32.67 24.54 52.87
C VAL A 649 33.67 23.92 51.92
N PHE A 650 34.93 24.15 52.12
CA PHE A 650 36.04 23.50 51.45
C PHE A 650 36.65 22.43 52.35
N ARG A 651 36.98 21.27 51.83
CA ARG A 651 37.68 20.17 52.54
C ARG A 651 38.72 19.56 51.63
N GLU A 652 39.91 19.35 52.22
CA GLU A 652 41.02 18.63 51.62
C GLU A 652 41.73 17.86 52.69
N ASP A 653 41.85 16.54 52.60
CA ASP A 653 42.43 15.67 53.62
C ASP A 653 41.96 15.98 55.05
N THR A 654 42.89 16.46 55.93
CA THR A 654 42.65 16.80 57.33
C THR A 654 42.11 18.23 57.49
N ARG A 655 41.97 18.98 56.43
CA ARG A 655 41.68 20.41 56.46
C ARG A 655 40.29 20.74 56.02
N ARG A 656 39.72 21.75 56.61
CA ARG A 656 38.42 22.31 56.27
C ARG A 656 38.48 23.84 56.39
N ALA A 657 37.90 24.52 55.46
CA ALA A 657 37.64 25.95 55.51
C ALA A 657 36.19 26.28 55.26
N THR A 658 35.65 27.29 55.93
CA THR A 658 34.28 27.77 55.73
C THR A 658 34.28 29.29 55.52
N GLY A 659 33.50 29.78 54.55
CA GLY A 659 33.37 31.19 54.22
C GLY A 659 32.12 31.48 53.43
N THR A 660 32.00 32.68 52.88
CA THR A 660 30.85 33.06 52.02
C THR A 660 31.15 32.97 50.52
N HIS A 661 32.46 33.04 50.17
CA HIS A 661 32.88 32.95 48.77
C HIS A 661 34.26 32.24 48.66
N LEU A 662 34.40 31.34 47.72
CA LEU A 662 35.66 30.68 47.37
C LEU A 662 35.92 30.80 45.91
N THR A 663 37.11 31.32 45.56
CA THR A 663 37.63 31.34 44.18
C THR A 663 38.81 30.37 44.07
N TYR A 664 38.79 29.51 43.08
CA TYR A 664 39.92 28.67 42.66
C TYR A 664 40.44 29.13 41.31
N THR A 665 41.73 29.45 41.18
CA THR A 665 42.40 29.81 39.91
C THR A 665 43.31 28.67 39.50
N ALA A 666 43.01 28.02 38.36
CA ALA A 666 43.70 26.81 37.92
C ALA A 666 45.15 27.08 37.52
N ALA A 667 45.42 28.24 36.90
CA ALA A 667 46.76 28.63 36.46
C ALA A 667 47.78 28.73 37.60
N ASP A 668 47.32 29.16 38.79
CA ASP A 668 48.14 29.37 39.96
C ASP A 668 47.94 28.28 41.00
N GLU A 669 47.00 27.34 40.77
CA GLU A 669 46.57 26.35 41.76
C GLU A 669 46.22 27.01 43.13
N GLN A 670 45.63 28.20 43.04
CA GLN A 670 45.36 29.07 44.20
C GLN A 670 43.91 29.04 44.59
N TYR A 671 43.68 28.94 45.89
CA TYR A 671 42.37 29.14 46.51
C TYR A 671 42.36 30.47 47.28
N LEU A 672 41.31 31.22 47.08
CA LEU A 672 41.01 32.43 47.85
C LEU A 672 39.64 32.31 48.48
N MET A 673 39.59 32.18 49.82
CA MET A 673 38.31 32.14 50.56
C MET A 673 38.07 33.46 51.25
N VAL A 674 36.87 33.99 51.15
CA VAL A 674 36.42 35.24 51.75
C VAL A 674 35.19 34.97 52.61
N GLY A 675 35.09 35.65 53.76
CA GLY A 675 33.93 35.49 54.65
C GLY A 675 33.97 36.46 55.83
N THR A 676 32.88 36.51 56.56
CA THR A 676 32.75 37.31 57.77
C THR A 676 32.15 36.47 58.90
N PRO A 677 32.99 35.61 59.59
CA PRO A 677 34.39 35.31 59.31
C PRO A 677 34.60 34.13 58.30
N VAL A 678 35.85 33.97 57.80
CA VAL A 678 36.39 32.69 57.30
C VAL A 678 36.88 31.90 58.53
N THR A 679 36.44 30.64 58.67
CA THR A 679 36.93 29.75 59.72
C THR A 679 37.69 28.58 59.09
N THR A 680 38.91 28.34 59.50
CA THR A 680 39.76 27.22 59.10
C THR A 680 39.89 26.20 60.25
N TYR A 681 39.91 24.92 59.89
CA TYR A 681 40.11 23.79 60.76
C TYR A 681 41.23 22.92 60.21
N ASP A 682 42.23 22.56 61.01
CA ASP A 682 43.34 21.73 60.53
C ASP A 682 43.71 20.72 61.67
N ASP A 683 43.55 19.43 61.36
CA ASP A 683 43.90 18.35 62.32
C ASP A 683 45.41 18.26 62.38
N GLN A 684 45.93 18.48 63.60
CA GLN A 684 47.36 18.45 63.93
C GLN A 684 47.84 17.03 64.25
N LYS A 685 49.11 16.74 64.00
CA LYS A 685 49.74 15.43 64.26
C LYS A 685 49.70 15.04 65.79
N ASP A 686 49.57 15.97 66.65
CA ASP A 686 49.43 15.75 68.14
C ASP A 686 48.02 15.43 68.59
N GLY A 687 47.06 15.30 67.62
CA GLY A 687 45.67 14.98 67.95
C GLY A 687 44.84 16.19 68.33
N THR A 688 45.35 17.41 68.23
CA THR A 688 44.60 18.66 68.40
C THR A 688 44.08 19.22 67.14
N CYS A 689 43.03 20.07 67.22
CA CYS A 689 42.49 20.81 66.07
C CYS A 689 42.95 22.27 66.17
N ASN A 690 43.62 22.74 65.10
CA ASN A 690 43.93 24.18 64.97
C ASN A 690 42.72 24.87 64.34
N VAL A 691 42.11 25.79 65.08
CA VAL A 691 40.96 26.59 64.60
C VAL A 691 41.40 28.03 64.38
N GLY A 692 41.33 28.49 63.13
CA GLY A 692 41.67 29.88 62.74
C GLY A 692 40.43 30.66 62.36
N THR A 693 40.38 31.96 62.66
CA THR A 693 39.31 32.88 62.22
C THR A 693 39.92 34.06 61.52
N TRP A 694 39.46 34.29 60.26
CA TRP A 694 40.05 35.23 59.32
C TRP A 694 38.95 36.03 58.57
N SER A 695 39.29 37.11 57.88
CA SER A 695 38.43 37.77 56.96
C SER A 695 38.67 37.21 55.51
N THR A 696 39.89 36.81 55.16
CA THR A 696 40.30 36.26 53.93
C THR A 696 41.45 35.27 54.16
N VAL A 697 41.35 34.10 53.46
CA VAL A 697 42.39 33.07 53.52
C VAL A 697 42.79 32.72 52.09
N GLN A 698 44.06 32.81 51.78
CA GLN A 698 44.70 32.38 50.54
C GLN A 698 45.52 31.13 50.82
N PHE A 699 45.35 30.11 49.99
CA PHE A 699 46.14 28.89 50.11
C PHE A 699 46.42 28.31 48.72
N PHE A 700 47.49 27.54 48.60
CA PHE A 700 47.89 26.92 47.33
C PHE A 700 47.85 25.41 47.46
N ARG A 701 47.54 24.74 46.36
CA ARG A 701 47.66 23.30 46.28
C ARG A 701 49.14 22.93 46.18
N SER A 702 49.65 22.12 47.11
CA SER A 702 51.04 21.64 47.05
C SER A 702 51.09 20.26 46.39
N SER A 703 51.92 20.14 45.34
CA SER A 703 52.13 18.87 44.64
C SER A 703 52.98 17.87 45.43
N VAL A 704 53.67 18.28 46.48
CA VAL A 704 54.68 17.43 47.12
C VAL A 704 54.29 16.88 48.50
N GLN A 705 53.35 17.39 49.22
CA GLN A 705 52.89 16.82 50.50
C GLN A 705 51.52 17.29 51.01
N GLY A 706 50.61 17.79 50.20
CA GLY A 706 49.27 18.22 50.65
C GLY A 706 49.34 19.33 51.76
N THR A 707 50.41 20.09 51.80
CA THR A 707 50.55 21.20 52.75
C THR A 707 49.98 22.47 52.16
N MET A 708 48.85 22.96 52.67
CA MET A 708 48.41 24.32 52.42
C MET A 708 49.39 25.28 53.09
N THR A 709 50.17 26.04 52.35
CA THR A 709 50.91 27.19 52.88
C THR A 709 50.04 28.43 52.68
N GLY A 710 49.35 28.87 53.74
CA GLY A 710 48.56 30.10 53.65
C GLY A 710 49.36 31.28 54.19
N ASN A 711 49.48 32.35 53.38
CA ASN A 711 49.82 33.69 53.83
C ASN A 711 48.49 34.36 54.26
N GLY A 712 48.26 34.50 55.54
CA GLY A 712 47.14 35.26 56.10
C GLY A 712 47.34 36.74 55.74
N ILE A 713 46.50 37.24 54.76
CA ILE A 713 46.51 38.66 54.38
C ILE A 713 45.65 39.51 55.32
N SER A 714 45.17 38.97 56.46
CA SER A 714 44.29 39.67 57.35
C SER A 714 44.56 39.33 58.86
N ARG A 715 44.17 40.24 59.73
CA ARG A 715 44.21 40.03 61.17
C ARG A 715 43.30 38.82 61.56
N GLY A 716 43.91 37.77 62.06
CA GLY A 716 43.22 36.58 62.47
C GLY A 716 43.86 35.98 63.70
N ASN A 717 43.05 35.21 64.43
CA ASN A 717 43.50 34.44 65.61
C ASN A 717 43.35 32.96 65.30
N SER A 718 44.38 32.16 65.68
CA SER A 718 44.23 30.69 65.63
C SER A 718 44.43 30.13 67.05
N THR A 719 43.71 29.09 67.38
CA THR A 719 43.80 28.40 68.71
C THR A 719 43.81 26.90 68.50
N ASN A 720 44.61 26.17 69.25
CA ASN A 720 44.55 24.72 69.31
C ASN A 720 43.47 24.27 70.27
N VAL A 721 42.53 23.49 69.81
CA VAL A 721 41.45 22.89 70.59
C VAL A 721 41.77 21.41 70.81
N PRO A 722 41.63 20.85 71.99
CA PRO A 722 41.87 19.43 72.23
C PRO A 722 40.89 18.54 71.46
N GLY A 723 41.42 17.50 70.81
CA GLY A 723 40.64 16.53 70.05
C GLY A 723 40.60 16.84 68.56
N PRO A 724 40.14 15.88 67.78
CA PRO A 724 40.11 16.02 66.28
C PRO A 724 39.13 17.11 65.87
N CYS A 725 39.41 17.75 64.72
CA CYS A 725 38.55 18.80 64.15
C CYS A 725 37.11 18.34 63.85
N SER A 726 36.90 17.06 63.67
CA SER A 726 35.55 16.45 63.49
C SER A 726 34.69 16.56 64.75
N ALA A 727 35.31 16.68 65.94
CA ALA A 727 34.64 16.82 67.27
C ALA A 727 34.34 18.29 67.62
N VAL A 728 34.94 19.25 66.94
CA VAL A 728 34.69 20.68 67.15
C VAL A 728 33.30 21.04 66.65
N LYS A 729 32.35 21.33 67.53
CA LYS A 729 31.00 21.78 67.13
C LYS A 729 31.06 23.09 66.36
N ARG A 730 30.20 23.21 65.36
CA ARG A 730 30.01 24.40 64.54
C ARG A 730 29.65 25.63 65.31
#